data_cf25bd309bcd449af94bed6b1faeb57b
#
_entry.id   cf25bd309bcd449af94bed6b1faeb57b
#
_cell.length_a   1.000
_cell.length_b   1.000
_cell.length_c   1.000
_cell.angle_alpha   90.00
_cell.angle_beta   90.00
_cell.angle_gamma   90.00
#
_symmetry.space_group_name_H-M   'P 1'
#
loop_
_entity.id
_entity.type
_entity.pdbx_description
1 polymer ?
#
loop_
_entity_poly.entity_id
_entity_poly.type
_entity_poly.pdbx_seq_one_letter_code
_entity_poly.pdbx_strand_id
1 'polypeptide(L)'
;MNSERKEASAFTKKSNRAFAEKFGIDLADAYNSEWELARSGLIKSCENIQITDENGNVTWDLRPYEFLKAKAVADSVHPSLWLNGKCNIEAGVFEVLPGKIYQVRGFDVANLTLVRSKTGWIAIDVTTTVEAARAGLKATEEALGENIRDHIRAVIISHSHADHYGGLKGVIDEESVQNGQVRIYVPAGFDEETVKENVFAGTAMMHRGKYQFGADVAPGILGKVSTGIGLSTANGTISYIQPTDFIKEDTVLTIDGLTVEFQLTPGTEAPAEMNNYFPEYRAFWAAENCTGTLHNLYPIRGAQLRDAANWWRFTEIAFERYGKKSDVVFQSHNWPHRNTDEHPHAVEEYLKNNAAIYKFIHDQTLLYANMGKLPKEIAKLIQIPDELAKVWYTRPYYGSVELNSRAVYCKYLGFYNGNPNELDPLTEVEEAKLFVSYVGSEERVLELAAEDFAKGEYRRSAKAATYVVYVNPRNQAARYLAADSFEQLGYSSESGIWRNAYLCGAFELRNGTQNRARRFEKDGKNDIIRNMTPRMVLDYLGIVTDGNQLAHREEKFSLQFVESEAQGSVTYLGKPAKVIAEFRIHIYRGAVLYYEGKTDEKLPVVKATKSAILGIIGGQLEQVKPLIETEREDILDYIGQAVVNLSEHSQFALIEPNG
;
A
#
# COMPACT_ATOMS: atom_id res chain seq x y z
N MET A 1 -29.80 13.21 17.41
CA MET A 1 -28.78 12.49 16.63
C MET A 1 -28.08 11.55 17.60
N ASN A 2 -27.92 10.28 17.20
CA ASN A 2 -27.43 9.23 18.09
C ASN A 2 -25.90 9.05 17.89
N SER A 3 -25.18 8.69 18.94
CA SER A 3 -23.75 8.32 18.88
C SER A 3 -23.51 6.98 18.15
N GLU A 4 -24.57 6.18 17.91
CA GLU A 4 -24.50 4.88 17.24
C GLU A 4 -24.51 4.99 15.72
N ARG A 5 -23.93 4.00 15.05
CA ARG A 5 -23.98 3.87 13.60
C ARG A 5 -25.41 3.72 13.09
N LYS A 6 -25.67 4.31 11.93
CA LYS A 6 -26.95 4.17 11.25
C LYS A 6 -27.03 2.88 10.46
N GLU A 7 -28.21 2.32 10.39
CA GLU A 7 -28.59 1.31 9.42
C GLU A 7 -28.63 1.89 8.01
N ALA A 8 -28.60 1.01 7.00
CA ALA A 8 -28.80 1.42 5.62
C ALA A 8 -30.18 2.06 5.43
N SER A 9 -30.20 3.27 4.88
CA SER A 9 -31.43 3.99 4.59
C SER A 9 -32.22 3.37 3.43
N ALA A 10 -33.46 3.80 3.25
CA ALA A 10 -34.28 3.37 2.10
C ALA A 10 -33.62 3.73 0.75
N PHE A 11 -32.91 4.87 0.67
CA PHE A 11 -32.18 5.29 -0.54
C PHE A 11 -30.97 4.40 -0.81
N THR A 12 -30.17 4.09 0.21
CA THR A 12 -29.04 3.17 0.10
C THR A 12 -29.50 1.78 -0.34
N LYS A 13 -30.53 1.24 0.29
CA LYS A 13 -31.14 -0.06 -0.09
C LYS A 13 -31.63 -0.05 -1.53
N LYS A 14 -32.32 1.03 -1.95
CA LYS A 14 -32.79 1.18 -3.33
C LYS A 14 -31.64 1.23 -4.33
N SER A 15 -30.58 1.97 -4.03
CA SER A 15 -29.39 2.06 -4.90
C SER A 15 -28.71 0.69 -5.07
N ASN A 16 -28.50 -0.03 -3.96
CA ASN A 16 -27.87 -1.35 -3.98
C ASN A 16 -28.74 -2.39 -4.74
N ARG A 17 -30.07 -2.35 -4.58
CA ARG A 17 -31.00 -3.20 -5.34
C ARG A 17 -30.97 -2.90 -6.84
N ALA A 18 -31.01 -1.62 -7.23
CA ALA A 18 -30.95 -1.23 -8.64
C ALA A 18 -29.65 -1.68 -9.30
N PHE A 19 -28.53 -1.64 -8.55
CA PHE A 19 -27.27 -2.20 -9.02
C PHE A 19 -27.36 -3.72 -9.23
N ALA A 20 -27.88 -4.44 -8.23
CA ALA A 20 -28.04 -5.89 -8.31
C ALA A 20 -28.90 -6.31 -9.51
N GLU A 21 -30.03 -5.61 -9.73
CA GLU A 21 -30.90 -5.83 -10.89
C GLU A 21 -30.16 -5.62 -12.22
N LYS A 22 -29.39 -4.51 -12.33
CA LYS A 22 -28.62 -4.21 -13.56
C LYS A 22 -27.60 -5.30 -13.90
N PHE A 23 -26.95 -5.89 -12.89
CA PHE A 23 -25.88 -6.88 -13.07
C PHE A 23 -26.32 -8.32 -12.82
N GLY A 24 -27.62 -8.57 -12.61
CA GLY A 24 -28.18 -9.91 -12.44
C GLY A 24 -27.74 -10.62 -11.17
N ILE A 25 -27.47 -9.87 -10.08
CA ILE A 25 -27.08 -10.44 -8.78
C ILE A 25 -28.34 -10.75 -7.98
N ASP A 26 -28.53 -12.04 -7.62
CA ASP A 26 -29.57 -12.42 -6.69
C ASP A 26 -29.18 -12.05 -5.26
N LEU A 27 -29.92 -11.11 -4.65
CA LEU A 27 -29.64 -10.65 -3.29
C LEU A 27 -29.99 -11.69 -2.21
N ALA A 28 -30.83 -12.67 -2.52
CA ALA A 28 -31.21 -13.72 -1.59
C ALA A 28 -30.24 -14.91 -1.59
N ASP A 29 -29.61 -15.17 -2.72
CA ASP A 29 -28.59 -16.23 -2.89
C ASP A 29 -27.44 -15.72 -3.78
N ALA A 30 -26.62 -14.85 -3.22
CA ALA A 30 -25.55 -14.19 -3.93
C ALA A 30 -24.44 -15.17 -4.34
N TYR A 31 -24.30 -15.34 -5.65
CA TYR A 31 -23.33 -16.23 -6.29
C TYR A 31 -22.71 -15.57 -7.54
N ASN A 32 -21.48 -15.97 -7.83
CA ASN A 32 -20.84 -15.74 -9.12
C ASN A 32 -19.82 -16.87 -9.41
N SER A 33 -19.46 -17.05 -10.68
CA SER A 33 -18.50 -18.09 -11.11
C SER A 33 -17.08 -17.87 -10.57
N GLU A 34 -16.69 -16.65 -10.23
CA GLU A 34 -15.38 -16.36 -9.65
C GLU A 34 -15.20 -17.00 -8.26
N TRP A 35 -16.28 -17.24 -7.53
CA TRP A 35 -16.20 -17.97 -6.27
C TRP A 35 -15.72 -19.41 -6.45
N GLU A 36 -16.10 -20.08 -7.54
CA GLU A 36 -15.59 -21.42 -7.88
C GLU A 36 -14.09 -21.34 -8.21
N LEU A 37 -13.67 -20.33 -8.96
CA LEU A 37 -12.24 -20.10 -9.23
C LEU A 37 -11.45 -19.80 -7.95
N ALA A 38 -12.02 -18.99 -7.04
CA ALA A 38 -11.40 -18.68 -5.76
C ALA A 38 -11.20 -19.94 -4.89
N ARG A 39 -12.04 -20.96 -5.02
CA ARG A 39 -11.94 -22.24 -4.30
C ARG A 39 -11.12 -23.29 -5.03
N SER A 40 -10.89 -23.10 -6.32
CA SER A 40 -10.22 -24.07 -7.14
C SER A 40 -8.80 -24.36 -6.64
N GLY A 41 -8.44 -25.65 -6.58
CA GLY A 41 -7.15 -26.12 -6.11
C GLY A 41 -6.95 -26.12 -4.59
N LEU A 42 -7.99 -25.90 -3.79
CA LEU A 42 -7.91 -25.98 -2.33
C LEU A 42 -7.50 -27.39 -1.86
N ILE A 43 -6.33 -27.51 -1.24
CA ILE A 43 -5.80 -28.79 -0.70
C ILE A 43 -5.86 -28.83 0.84
N LYS A 44 -5.86 -27.64 1.49
CA LYS A 44 -6.02 -27.53 2.94
C LYS A 44 -6.82 -26.26 3.28
N SER A 45 -8.01 -26.41 3.86
CA SER A 45 -8.81 -25.30 4.36
C SER A 45 -8.27 -24.74 5.68
N CYS A 46 -8.27 -23.41 5.82
CA CYS A 46 -7.89 -22.67 7.03
C CYS A 46 -8.94 -21.61 7.41
N GLU A 47 -10.22 -21.94 7.26
CA GLU A 47 -11.34 -21.00 7.37
C GLU A 47 -11.44 -20.23 8.71
N ASN A 48 -10.93 -20.78 9.81
CA ASN A 48 -11.02 -20.20 11.15
C ASN A 48 -9.67 -19.76 11.69
N ILE A 49 -8.73 -19.43 10.79
CA ILE A 49 -7.37 -19.11 11.21
C ILE A 49 -7.33 -17.86 12.09
N GLN A 50 -6.61 -17.97 13.18
CA GLN A 50 -6.15 -16.85 13.99
C GLN A 50 -4.64 -16.98 14.17
N ILE A 51 -3.91 -15.91 13.86
CA ILE A 51 -2.46 -15.85 13.97
C ILE A 51 -2.10 -14.89 15.09
N THR A 52 -1.13 -15.27 15.93
CA THR A 52 -0.64 -14.48 17.04
C THR A 52 0.87 -14.25 16.95
N ASP A 53 1.33 -13.14 17.53
CA ASP A 53 2.75 -12.90 17.79
C ASP A 53 3.27 -13.76 18.96
N GLU A 54 4.55 -13.66 19.26
CA GLU A 54 5.23 -14.39 20.36
C GLU A 54 4.69 -14.01 21.75
N ASN A 55 4.04 -12.86 21.87
CA ASN A 55 3.42 -12.38 23.11
C ASN A 55 1.93 -12.76 23.21
N GLY A 56 1.40 -13.54 22.26
CA GLY A 56 0.00 -13.95 22.21
C GLY A 56 -0.96 -12.86 21.70
N ASN A 57 -0.45 -11.75 21.15
CA ASN A 57 -1.32 -10.74 20.53
C ASN A 57 -1.78 -11.21 19.16
N VAL A 58 -3.05 -11.01 18.86
CA VAL A 58 -3.63 -11.36 17.56
C VAL A 58 -3.08 -10.43 16.48
N THR A 59 -2.43 -11.00 15.48
CA THR A 59 -1.91 -10.30 14.29
C THR A 59 -2.83 -10.44 13.08
N TRP A 60 -3.55 -11.55 13.00
CA TRP A 60 -4.56 -11.82 11.98
C TRP A 60 -5.69 -12.66 12.55
N ASP A 61 -6.94 -12.36 12.17
CA ASP A 61 -8.11 -13.14 12.58
C ASP A 61 -9.16 -13.13 11.45
N LEU A 62 -9.45 -14.30 10.90
CA LEU A 62 -10.42 -14.46 9.83
C LEU A 62 -11.86 -14.62 10.36
N ARG A 63 -12.03 -15.08 11.60
CA ARG A 63 -13.35 -15.40 12.19
C ARG A 63 -14.36 -14.26 12.18
N PRO A 64 -13.98 -12.97 12.42
CA PRO A 64 -14.93 -11.87 12.33
C PRO A 64 -15.53 -11.64 10.94
N TYR A 65 -14.98 -12.25 9.89
CA TYR A 65 -15.50 -12.17 8.52
C TYR A 65 -16.48 -13.29 8.15
N GLU A 66 -16.83 -14.19 9.08
CA GLU A 66 -17.75 -15.32 8.81
C GLU A 66 -19.14 -14.89 8.29
N PHE A 67 -19.56 -13.64 8.55
CA PHE A 67 -20.79 -13.09 7.98
C PHE A 67 -20.84 -13.15 6.44
N LEU A 68 -19.68 -13.16 5.76
CA LEU A 68 -19.56 -13.28 4.31
C LEU A 68 -19.93 -14.66 3.76
N LYS A 69 -20.02 -15.68 4.62
CA LYS A 69 -20.49 -17.01 4.24
C LYS A 69 -22.03 -17.06 4.04
N ALA A 70 -22.74 -16.03 4.51
CA ALA A 70 -24.19 -15.95 4.32
C ALA A 70 -24.55 -15.88 2.83
N LYS A 71 -25.70 -16.50 2.47
CA LYS A 71 -26.22 -16.49 1.10
C LYS A 71 -26.74 -15.10 0.72
N ALA A 72 -27.53 -14.51 1.61
CA ALA A 72 -28.16 -13.22 1.37
C ALA A 72 -27.18 -12.05 1.57
N VAL A 73 -27.24 -11.10 0.66
CA VAL A 73 -26.49 -9.83 0.75
C VAL A 73 -27.11 -8.93 1.81
N ALA A 74 -26.29 -8.38 2.70
CA ALA A 74 -26.76 -7.40 3.67
C ALA A 74 -27.10 -6.06 3.00
N ASP A 75 -28.22 -5.44 3.37
CA ASP A 75 -28.71 -4.16 2.84
C ASP A 75 -27.67 -3.01 2.94
N SER A 76 -26.76 -3.08 3.91
CA SER A 76 -25.70 -2.11 4.20
C SER A 76 -24.38 -2.43 3.48
N VAL A 77 -24.37 -3.33 2.51
CA VAL A 77 -23.19 -3.67 1.71
C VAL A 77 -23.55 -3.61 0.23
N HIS A 78 -22.69 -2.98 -0.56
CA HIS A 78 -22.83 -2.98 -2.01
C HIS A 78 -22.77 -4.43 -2.54
N PRO A 79 -23.74 -4.89 -3.38
CA PRO A 79 -23.84 -6.30 -3.78
C PRO A 79 -22.58 -6.89 -4.40
N SER A 80 -21.94 -6.14 -5.28
CA SER A 80 -20.71 -6.57 -5.94
C SER A 80 -19.53 -6.69 -4.95
N LEU A 81 -19.43 -5.77 -3.98
CA LEU A 81 -18.41 -5.85 -2.91
C LEU A 81 -18.66 -7.04 -1.97
N TRP A 82 -19.94 -7.39 -1.72
CA TRP A 82 -20.28 -8.59 -0.97
C TRP A 82 -19.72 -9.85 -1.64
N LEU A 83 -19.93 -9.98 -2.96
CA LEU A 83 -19.39 -11.09 -3.74
C LEU A 83 -17.87 -11.12 -3.73
N ASN A 84 -17.21 -9.96 -3.83
CA ASN A 84 -15.75 -9.88 -3.70
C ASN A 84 -15.28 -10.35 -2.32
N GLY A 85 -15.91 -9.90 -1.24
CA GLY A 85 -15.62 -10.37 0.11
C GLY A 85 -15.83 -11.88 0.27
N LYS A 86 -16.91 -12.42 -0.32
CA LYS A 86 -17.22 -13.85 -0.32
C LYS A 86 -16.15 -14.70 -1.01
N CYS A 87 -15.51 -14.18 -2.06
CA CYS A 87 -14.38 -14.84 -2.70
C CYS A 87 -13.09 -14.72 -1.85
N ASN A 88 -12.84 -13.56 -1.25
CA ASN A 88 -11.62 -13.30 -0.48
C ASN A 88 -11.59 -13.97 0.91
N ILE A 89 -12.73 -14.47 1.41
CA ILE A 89 -12.76 -15.23 2.68
C ILE A 89 -12.27 -16.67 2.53
N GLU A 90 -12.16 -17.17 1.30
CA GLU A 90 -11.65 -18.51 1.04
C GLU A 90 -10.16 -18.57 1.40
N ALA A 91 -9.85 -19.22 2.52
CA ALA A 91 -8.52 -19.24 3.12
C ALA A 91 -7.96 -20.66 3.20
N GLY A 92 -6.67 -20.77 2.92
CA GLY A 92 -5.98 -22.06 2.98
C GLY A 92 -4.78 -22.16 2.07
N VAL A 93 -4.37 -23.41 1.80
CA VAL A 93 -3.32 -23.76 0.84
C VAL A 93 -3.99 -24.26 -0.44
N PHE A 94 -3.60 -23.64 -1.55
CA PHE A 94 -4.19 -23.92 -2.86
C PHE A 94 -3.11 -24.34 -3.84
N GLU A 95 -3.40 -25.38 -4.62
CA GLU A 95 -2.55 -25.85 -5.70
C GLU A 95 -2.87 -25.06 -6.98
N VAL A 96 -1.95 -24.17 -7.38
CA VAL A 96 -2.05 -23.39 -8.62
C VAL A 96 -1.74 -24.27 -9.81
N LEU A 97 -0.68 -25.04 -9.72
CA LEU A 97 -0.28 -26.06 -10.70
C LEU A 97 0.07 -27.34 -9.97
N PRO A 98 -0.58 -28.48 -10.29
CA PRO A 98 -0.45 -29.72 -9.57
C PRO A 98 1.01 -30.17 -9.36
N GLY A 99 1.40 -30.34 -8.10
CA GLY A 99 2.74 -30.77 -7.70
C GLY A 99 3.86 -29.74 -7.93
N LYS A 100 3.55 -28.52 -8.39
CA LYS A 100 4.55 -27.53 -8.85
C LYS A 100 4.43 -26.16 -8.19
N ILE A 101 3.24 -25.58 -8.13
CA ILE A 101 3.02 -24.22 -7.65
C ILE A 101 1.88 -24.23 -6.65
N TYR A 102 2.12 -23.62 -5.48
CA TYR A 102 1.16 -23.51 -4.40
C TYR A 102 1.03 -22.07 -3.94
N GLN A 103 -0.18 -21.67 -3.55
CA GLN A 103 -0.45 -20.37 -2.94
C GLN A 103 -1.14 -20.54 -1.60
N VAL A 104 -0.70 -19.75 -0.61
CA VAL A 104 -1.40 -19.55 0.65
C VAL A 104 -2.22 -18.27 0.51
N ARG A 105 -3.52 -18.37 0.68
CA ARG A 105 -4.47 -17.24 0.57
C ARG A 105 -5.29 -17.07 1.84
N GLY A 106 -5.68 -15.83 2.15
CA GLY A 106 -6.51 -15.52 3.31
C GLY A 106 -5.76 -15.40 4.65
N PHE A 107 -4.43 -15.43 4.64
CA PHE A 107 -3.59 -15.24 5.82
C PHE A 107 -3.15 -13.79 6.01
N ASP A 108 -3.28 -12.99 4.96
CA ASP A 108 -2.98 -11.58 4.86
C ASP A 108 -3.71 -11.01 3.63
N VAL A 109 -3.44 -9.75 3.28
CA VAL A 109 -3.93 -9.12 2.05
C VAL A 109 -3.27 -9.71 0.80
N ALA A 110 -1.97 -10.01 0.85
CA ALA A 110 -1.21 -10.64 -0.23
C ALA A 110 -1.05 -12.15 -0.02
N ASN A 111 -0.82 -12.87 -1.11
CA ASN A 111 -0.58 -14.30 -1.13
C ASN A 111 0.91 -14.61 -0.87
N LEU A 112 1.20 -15.72 -0.18
CA LEU A 112 2.50 -16.36 -0.23
C LEU A 112 2.46 -17.42 -1.33
N THR A 113 3.38 -17.35 -2.30
CA THR A 113 3.48 -18.34 -3.38
C THR A 113 4.76 -19.17 -3.23
N LEU A 114 4.64 -20.48 -3.42
CA LEU A 114 5.75 -21.43 -3.35
C LEU A 114 5.84 -22.19 -4.67
N VAL A 115 6.97 -22.08 -5.35
CA VAL A 115 7.25 -22.73 -6.63
C VAL A 115 8.32 -23.81 -6.40
N ARG A 116 8.02 -25.04 -6.77
CA ARG A 116 8.97 -26.16 -6.65
C ARG A 116 10.11 -25.97 -7.65
N SER A 117 11.34 -26.07 -7.18
CA SER A 117 12.55 -26.05 -7.98
C SER A 117 13.21 -27.43 -7.98
N LYS A 118 14.42 -27.56 -8.50
CA LYS A 118 15.10 -28.85 -8.66
C LYS A 118 15.44 -29.51 -7.33
N THR A 119 15.94 -28.76 -6.35
CA THR A 119 16.38 -29.29 -5.05
C THR A 119 15.61 -28.73 -3.87
N GLY A 120 14.63 -27.83 -4.13
CA GLY A 120 13.87 -27.19 -3.08
C GLY A 120 12.74 -26.31 -3.62
N TRP A 121 12.66 -25.07 -3.13
CA TRP A 121 11.57 -24.16 -3.37
C TRP A 121 12.05 -22.73 -3.65
N ILE A 122 11.30 -22.04 -4.48
CA ILE A 122 11.37 -20.58 -4.67
C ILE A 122 10.11 -19.99 -4.02
N ALA A 123 10.27 -19.12 -3.03
CA ALA A 123 9.17 -18.34 -2.50
C ALA A 123 8.99 -17.08 -3.36
N ILE A 124 7.75 -16.70 -3.67
CA ILE A 124 7.44 -15.48 -4.41
C ILE A 124 6.46 -14.67 -3.57
N ASP A 125 6.78 -13.45 -3.27
CA ASP A 125 6.14 -12.56 -2.31
C ASP A 125 5.81 -13.27 -1.00
N VAL A 126 5.94 -12.61 0.11
CA VAL A 126 5.97 -13.31 1.40
C VAL A 126 5.07 -12.64 2.44
N THR A 127 3.98 -12.04 2.00
CA THR A 127 2.99 -11.33 2.84
C THR A 127 3.54 -10.10 3.59
N THR A 128 2.70 -9.40 4.36
CA THR A 128 3.06 -8.20 5.11
C THR A 128 3.87 -8.51 6.36
N THR A 129 3.60 -9.64 7.03
CA THR A 129 4.12 -9.89 8.37
C THR A 129 4.81 -11.24 8.52
N VAL A 130 5.82 -11.27 9.38
CA VAL A 130 6.57 -12.48 9.74
C VAL A 130 5.63 -13.59 10.23
N GLU A 131 4.64 -13.23 11.03
CA GLU A 131 3.69 -14.15 11.62
C GLU A 131 2.78 -14.79 10.56
N ALA A 132 2.27 -13.98 9.61
CA ALA A 132 1.44 -14.47 8.51
C ALA A 132 2.23 -15.38 7.58
N ALA A 133 3.44 -14.98 7.17
CA ALA A 133 4.32 -15.76 6.33
C ALA A 133 4.70 -17.11 6.97
N ARG A 134 5.07 -17.09 8.26
CA ARG A 134 5.40 -18.30 9.02
C ARG A 134 4.21 -19.25 9.14
N ALA A 135 3.03 -18.72 9.43
CA ALA A 135 1.80 -19.51 9.53
C ALA A 135 1.42 -20.11 8.16
N GLY A 136 1.55 -19.34 7.08
CA GLY A 136 1.29 -19.81 5.72
C GLY A 136 2.25 -20.90 5.27
N LEU A 137 3.54 -20.72 5.53
CA LEU A 137 4.56 -21.71 5.25
C LEU A 137 4.29 -23.03 5.99
N LYS A 138 4.03 -22.94 7.31
CA LYS A 138 3.67 -24.09 8.14
C LYS A 138 2.43 -24.80 7.63
N ALA A 139 1.38 -24.06 7.25
CA ALA A 139 0.16 -24.65 6.70
C ALA A 139 0.45 -25.45 5.41
N THR A 140 1.38 -24.96 4.58
CA THR A 140 1.80 -25.66 3.35
C THR A 140 2.64 -26.89 3.67
N GLU A 141 3.57 -26.82 4.60
CA GLU A 141 4.36 -27.97 5.07
C GLU A 141 3.45 -29.07 5.59
N GLU A 142 2.44 -28.72 6.40
CA GLU A 142 1.46 -29.67 6.90
C GLU A 142 0.59 -30.28 5.78
N ALA A 143 0.23 -29.46 4.75
CA ALA A 143 -0.57 -29.94 3.63
C ALA A 143 0.20 -30.93 2.73
N LEU A 144 1.48 -30.70 2.55
CA LEU A 144 2.33 -31.51 1.67
C LEU A 144 3.09 -32.62 2.40
N GLY A 145 3.20 -32.58 3.73
CA GLY A 145 4.00 -33.50 4.52
C GLY A 145 5.50 -33.32 4.29
N GLU A 146 5.94 -32.10 3.92
CA GLU A 146 7.33 -31.79 3.57
C GLU A 146 7.88 -30.66 4.44
N ASN A 147 9.18 -30.66 4.74
CA ASN A 147 9.89 -29.51 5.29
C ASN A 147 10.26 -28.57 4.12
N ILE A 148 9.57 -27.45 4.01
CA ILE A 148 9.80 -26.47 2.95
C ILE A 148 10.81 -25.42 3.39
N ARG A 149 10.73 -24.96 4.64
CA ARG A 149 11.56 -23.87 5.20
C ARG A 149 13.06 -24.11 4.96
N ASP A 150 13.58 -25.25 5.31
CA ASP A 150 15.00 -25.59 5.18
C ASP A 150 15.44 -25.82 3.73
N HIS A 151 14.47 -25.88 2.82
CA HIS A 151 14.69 -26.14 1.39
C HIS A 151 14.34 -24.95 0.50
N ILE A 152 14.10 -23.75 1.05
CA ILE A 152 13.99 -22.52 0.26
C ILE A 152 15.39 -22.20 -0.30
N ARG A 153 15.47 -22.01 -1.62
CA ARG A 153 16.69 -21.70 -2.37
C ARG A 153 16.74 -20.25 -2.83
N ALA A 154 15.56 -19.67 -3.04
CA ALA A 154 15.45 -18.26 -3.43
C ALA A 154 14.13 -17.65 -2.96
N VAL A 155 14.13 -16.34 -2.84
CA VAL A 155 12.93 -15.52 -2.73
C VAL A 155 12.91 -14.53 -3.90
N ILE A 156 11.77 -14.40 -4.57
CA ILE A 156 11.53 -13.39 -5.60
C ILE A 156 10.50 -12.42 -5.03
N ILE A 157 10.79 -11.13 -5.04
CA ILE A 157 9.87 -10.09 -4.57
C ILE A 157 9.50 -9.21 -5.75
N SER A 158 8.21 -9.07 -6.01
CA SER A 158 7.68 -8.33 -7.15
C SER A 158 8.05 -6.87 -7.15
N HIS A 159 7.88 -6.19 -6.00
CA HIS A 159 8.04 -4.76 -5.86
C HIS A 159 8.18 -4.33 -4.38
N SER A 160 8.30 -3.02 -4.16
CA SER A 160 8.72 -2.40 -2.88
C SER A 160 7.63 -2.20 -1.83
N HIS A 161 6.40 -2.71 -2.03
CA HIS A 161 5.37 -2.62 -1.01
C HIS A 161 5.52 -3.68 0.08
N ALA A 162 5.18 -3.30 1.31
CA ALA A 162 5.45 -4.12 2.50
C ALA A 162 4.72 -5.48 2.50
N ASP A 163 3.57 -5.57 1.86
CA ASP A 163 2.79 -6.81 1.78
C ASP A 163 3.38 -7.88 0.84
N HIS A 164 4.50 -7.57 0.17
CA HIS A 164 5.24 -8.52 -0.67
C HIS A 164 6.57 -8.97 -0.06
N TYR A 165 7.18 -8.15 0.83
CA TYR A 165 8.48 -8.49 1.44
C TYR A 165 8.46 -8.56 2.97
N GLY A 166 7.44 -7.99 3.62
CA GLY A 166 7.45 -7.80 5.07
C GLY A 166 7.53 -9.09 5.89
N GLY A 167 7.10 -10.21 5.33
CA GLY A 167 7.16 -11.53 5.94
C GLY A 167 8.49 -12.29 5.76
N LEU A 168 9.55 -11.71 5.16
CA LEU A 168 10.81 -12.39 4.82
C LEU A 168 11.35 -13.27 5.96
N LYS A 169 11.49 -12.73 7.17
CA LYS A 169 11.99 -13.49 8.34
C LYS A 169 11.01 -14.59 8.82
N GLY A 170 9.81 -14.65 8.26
CA GLY A 170 8.86 -15.74 8.47
C GLY A 170 9.18 -16.99 7.63
N VAL A 171 9.81 -16.81 6.47
CA VAL A 171 10.12 -17.90 5.52
C VAL A 171 11.60 -18.26 5.45
N ILE A 172 12.53 -17.31 5.65
CA ILE A 172 13.99 -17.53 5.60
C ILE A 172 14.67 -16.88 6.81
N ASP A 173 15.89 -17.30 7.07
CA ASP A 173 16.76 -16.69 8.07
C ASP A 173 17.79 -15.77 7.41
N GLU A 174 18.12 -14.66 8.06
CA GLU A 174 19.09 -13.69 7.54
C GLU A 174 20.49 -14.31 7.35
N GLU A 175 20.87 -15.24 8.23
CA GLU A 175 22.13 -15.99 8.14
C GLU A 175 22.21 -16.81 6.84
N SER A 176 21.12 -17.44 6.41
CA SER A 176 21.05 -18.22 5.17
C SER A 176 21.29 -17.35 3.92
N VAL A 177 20.92 -16.07 3.98
CA VAL A 177 21.20 -15.10 2.92
C VAL A 177 22.66 -14.65 2.97
N GLN A 178 23.17 -14.32 4.15
CA GLN A 178 24.56 -13.88 4.34
C GLN A 178 25.59 -14.94 3.92
N ASN A 179 25.30 -16.22 4.16
CA ASN A 179 26.18 -17.33 3.76
C ASN A 179 25.95 -17.83 2.32
N GLY A 180 25.03 -17.20 1.57
CA GLY A 180 24.76 -17.47 0.16
C GLY A 180 23.92 -18.73 -0.11
N GLN A 181 23.29 -19.33 0.91
CA GLN A 181 22.39 -20.48 0.74
C GLN A 181 21.08 -20.08 0.08
N VAL A 182 20.57 -18.88 0.39
CA VAL A 182 19.35 -18.30 -0.17
C VAL A 182 19.67 -16.99 -0.87
N ARG A 183 19.10 -16.79 -2.08
CA ARG A 183 19.21 -15.55 -2.85
C ARG A 183 17.88 -14.81 -2.81
N ILE A 184 17.92 -13.47 -2.75
CA ILE A 184 16.73 -12.62 -2.82
C ILE A 184 16.82 -11.75 -4.08
N TYR A 185 15.89 -12.00 -5.02
CA TYR A 185 15.78 -11.29 -6.30
C TYR A 185 14.71 -10.21 -6.24
N VAL A 186 15.07 -8.99 -6.61
CA VAL A 186 14.18 -7.82 -6.62
C VAL A 186 14.39 -7.00 -7.90
N PRO A 187 13.41 -6.19 -8.36
CA PRO A 187 13.64 -5.23 -9.42
C PRO A 187 14.62 -4.12 -8.99
N ALA A 188 15.40 -3.59 -9.91
CA ALA A 188 16.31 -2.47 -9.65
C ALA A 188 15.53 -1.25 -9.12
N GLY A 189 16.06 -0.59 -8.08
CA GLY A 189 15.40 0.51 -7.38
C GLY A 189 14.53 0.09 -6.19
N PHE A 190 14.34 -1.20 -5.96
CA PHE A 190 13.49 -1.74 -4.90
C PHE A 190 13.79 -1.15 -3.51
N ASP A 191 15.05 -1.13 -3.09
CA ASP A 191 15.47 -0.63 -1.78
C ASP A 191 15.26 0.88 -1.63
N GLU A 192 15.53 1.66 -2.69
CA GLU A 192 15.29 3.09 -2.71
C GLU A 192 13.79 3.41 -2.57
N GLU A 193 12.93 2.73 -3.32
CA GLU A 193 11.49 2.93 -3.27
C GLU A 193 10.89 2.43 -1.94
N THR A 194 11.41 1.34 -1.38
CA THR A 194 11.05 0.86 -0.03
C THR A 194 11.31 1.94 1.03
N VAL A 195 12.46 2.62 0.96
CA VAL A 195 12.80 3.71 1.91
C VAL A 195 11.90 4.93 1.69
N LYS A 196 11.68 5.35 0.44
CA LYS A 196 10.83 6.51 0.13
C LYS A 196 9.42 6.36 0.71
N GLU A 197 8.80 5.21 0.51
CA GLU A 197 7.43 4.98 0.98
C GLU A 197 7.34 4.75 2.49
N ASN A 198 8.21 3.92 3.06
CA ASN A 198 8.07 3.48 4.44
C ASN A 198 8.81 4.36 5.45
N VAL A 199 9.79 5.17 5.00
CA VAL A 199 10.59 6.04 5.87
C VAL A 199 10.34 7.52 5.55
N PHE A 200 10.60 7.98 4.32
CA PHE A 200 10.53 9.42 4.00
C PHE A 200 9.10 9.96 4.12
N ALA A 201 8.12 9.32 3.51
CA ALA A 201 6.70 9.66 3.62
C ALA A 201 5.93 8.72 4.57
N GLY A 202 6.62 7.83 5.27
CA GLY A 202 6.04 6.68 5.98
C GLY A 202 5.02 7.08 7.03
N THR A 203 5.27 8.11 7.83
CA THR A 203 4.32 8.59 8.84
C THR A 203 2.99 9.03 8.23
N ALA A 204 3.04 9.83 7.16
CA ALA A 204 1.83 10.30 6.47
C ALA A 204 1.09 9.15 5.76
N MET A 205 1.83 8.29 5.05
CA MET A 205 1.22 7.14 4.34
C MET A 205 0.58 6.14 5.30
N MET A 206 1.24 5.83 6.41
CA MET A 206 0.71 4.92 7.43
C MET A 206 -0.57 5.46 8.07
N HIS A 207 -0.61 6.75 8.39
CA HIS A 207 -1.81 7.38 8.95
C HIS A 207 -2.97 7.35 7.96
N ARG A 208 -2.74 7.69 6.69
CA ARG A 208 -3.73 7.61 5.61
C ARG A 208 -4.12 6.17 5.29
N GLY A 209 -3.19 5.22 5.45
CA GLY A 209 -3.42 3.79 5.28
C GLY A 209 -4.51 3.22 6.20
N LYS A 210 -4.70 3.80 7.40
CA LYS A 210 -5.82 3.44 8.29
C LYS A 210 -7.17 3.58 7.61
N TYR A 211 -7.36 4.64 6.83
CA TYR A 211 -8.58 4.88 6.07
C TYR A 211 -8.73 3.88 4.92
N GLN A 212 -7.64 3.58 4.21
CA GLN A 212 -7.68 2.64 3.09
C GLN A 212 -8.04 1.22 3.54
N PHE A 213 -7.42 0.75 4.60
CA PHE A 213 -7.58 -0.63 5.07
C PHE A 213 -8.62 -0.79 6.19
N GLY A 214 -9.26 0.30 6.63
CA GLY A 214 -10.30 0.25 7.64
C GLY A 214 -9.79 -0.15 9.03
N ALA A 215 -8.62 0.35 9.46
CA ALA A 215 -7.95 -0.09 10.69
C ALA A 215 -8.80 0.14 11.96
N ASP A 216 -9.59 1.22 11.99
CA ASP A 216 -10.42 1.58 13.13
C ASP A 216 -11.85 1.01 13.04
N VAL A 217 -12.15 0.27 11.97
CA VAL A 217 -13.48 -0.29 11.70
C VAL A 217 -13.44 -1.80 11.84
N ALA A 218 -14.23 -2.35 12.77
CA ALA A 218 -14.37 -3.80 12.92
C ALA A 218 -15.01 -4.43 11.67
N PRO A 219 -14.65 -5.67 11.29
CA PRO A 219 -15.36 -6.42 10.25
C PRO A 219 -16.85 -6.58 10.59
N GLY A 220 -17.72 -6.56 9.58
CA GLY A 220 -19.15 -6.76 9.75
C GLY A 220 -19.98 -6.05 8.68
N ILE A 221 -21.28 -6.32 8.68
CA ILE A 221 -22.21 -5.74 7.70
C ILE A 221 -22.32 -4.22 7.76
N LEU A 222 -22.11 -3.61 8.94
CA LEU A 222 -22.00 -2.17 9.14
C LEU A 222 -20.54 -1.71 9.21
N GLY A 223 -19.58 -2.60 9.03
CA GLY A 223 -18.15 -2.36 9.13
C GLY A 223 -17.40 -2.63 7.84
N LYS A 224 -16.12 -2.99 7.96
CA LYS A 224 -15.31 -3.38 6.79
C LYS A 224 -15.71 -4.77 6.28
N VAL A 225 -15.63 -4.93 4.97
CA VAL A 225 -16.05 -6.16 4.25
C VAL A 225 -14.86 -6.75 3.50
N SER A 226 -14.22 -5.95 2.66
CA SER A 226 -13.08 -6.33 1.83
C SER A 226 -12.32 -5.07 1.45
N THR A 227 -11.07 -5.21 1.04
CA THR A 227 -10.29 -4.15 0.39
C THR A 227 -10.32 -4.28 -1.14
N GLY A 228 -10.88 -5.36 -1.67
CA GLY A 228 -10.87 -5.69 -3.10
C GLY A 228 -9.79 -6.71 -3.44
N ILE A 229 -8.54 -6.45 -3.07
CA ILE A 229 -7.39 -7.35 -3.28
C ILE A 229 -7.21 -8.39 -2.17
N GLY A 230 -8.00 -8.31 -1.12
CA GLY A 230 -8.02 -9.19 0.05
C GLY A 230 -8.98 -8.64 1.08
N LEU A 231 -9.07 -9.24 2.27
CA LEU A 231 -9.99 -8.78 3.32
C LEU A 231 -9.44 -7.58 4.09
N SER A 232 -8.17 -7.62 4.49
CA SER A 232 -7.46 -6.58 5.23
C SER A 232 -5.97 -6.93 5.28
N THR A 233 -5.13 -6.02 5.77
CA THR A 233 -3.73 -6.30 6.09
C THR A 233 -3.57 -6.94 7.46
N ALA A 234 -2.66 -7.88 7.61
CA ALA A 234 -2.24 -8.40 8.91
C ALA A 234 -1.52 -7.31 9.72
N ASN A 235 -1.63 -7.39 11.04
CA ASN A 235 -1.05 -6.42 11.98
C ASN A 235 -0.01 -7.11 12.87
N GLY A 236 1.21 -7.29 12.36
CA GLY A 236 2.30 -7.99 13.03
C GLY A 236 3.65 -7.35 12.75
N THR A 237 4.70 -8.18 12.84
CA THR A 237 6.08 -7.77 12.62
C THR A 237 6.38 -7.67 11.13
N ILE A 238 6.77 -6.50 10.64
CA ILE A 238 7.31 -6.32 9.30
C ILE A 238 8.84 -6.49 9.38
N SER A 239 9.41 -7.27 8.50
CA SER A 239 10.85 -7.49 8.42
C SER A 239 11.41 -7.00 7.08
N TYR A 240 12.71 -6.78 7.06
CA TYR A 240 13.45 -6.48 5.85
C TYR A 240 14.80 -7.21 5.91
N ILE A 241 15.15 -7.90 4.83
CA ILE A 241 16.48 -8.48 4.63
C ILE A 241 17.02 -7.86 3.35
N GLN A 242 18.28 -7.40 3.37
CA GLN A 242 18.89 -6.77 2.20
C GLN A 242 18.89 -7.74 1.01
N PRO A 243 18.30 -7.35 -0.15
CA PRO A 243 18.33 -8.17 -1.35
C PRO A 243 19.75 -8.47 -1.84
N THR A 244 19.91 -9.64 -2.45
CA THR A 244 21.21 -10.07 -3.00
C THR A 244 21.35 -9.78 -4.49
N ASP A 245 20.23 -9.76 -5.23
CA ASP A 245 20.21 -9.68 -6.68
C ASP A 245 19.18 -8.66 -7.16
N PHE A 246 19.66 -7.68 -7.92
CA PHE A 246 18.84 -6.63 -8.51
C PHE A 246 18.69 -6.88 -10.01
N ILE A 247 17.47 -7.16 -10.45
CA ILE A 247 17.12 -7.34 -11.87
C ILE A 247 17.05 -5.96 -12.52
N LYS A 248 17.99 -5.67 -13.44
CA LYS A 248 18.17 -4.36 -14.06
C LYS A 248 17.56 -4.25 -15.46
N GLU A 249 17.31 -5.37 -16.10
CA GLU A 249 16.73 -5.48 -17.44
C GLU A 249 15.97 -6.80 -17.56
N ASP A 250 15.11 -6.91 -18.57
CA ASP A 250 14.45 -8.17 -18.91
C ASP A 250 15.52 -9.24 -19.12
N THR A 251 15.43 -10.33 -18.38
CA THR A 251 16.49 -11.36 -18.37
C THR A 251 15.93 -12.74 -18.10
N VAL A 252 16.73 -13.74 -18.39
CA VAL A 252 16.42 -15.15 -18.11
C VAL A 252 17.49 -15.71 -17.19
N LEU A 253 17.09 -16.24 -16.06
CA LEU A 253 17.98 -16.85 -15.08
C LEU A 253 17.58 -18.31 -14.84
N THR A 254 18.57 -19.12 -14.46
CA THR A 254 18.29 -20.46 -13.91
C THR A 254 18.47 -20.41 -12.39
N ILE A 255 17.38 -20.60 -11.66
CA ILE A 255 17.34 -20.56 -10.18
C ILE A 255 17.05 -21.97 -9.70
N ASP A 256 18.01 -22.59 -9.01
CA ASP A 256 17.94 -23.98 -8.55
C ASP A 256 17.40 -24.95 -9.63
N GLY A 257 17.92 -24.81 -10.87
CA GLY A 257 17.59 -25.67 -12.00
C GLY A 257 16.23 -25.41 -12.67
N LEU A 258 15.50 -24.38 -12.27
CA LEU A 258 14.27 -23.91 -12.91
C LEU A 258 14.58 -22.62 -13.69
N THR A 259 14.10 -22.54 -14.93
CA THR A 259 14.20 -21.31 -15.74
C THR A 259 13.17 -20.29 -15.28
N VAL A 260 13.62 -19.07 -15.07
CA VAL A 260 12.76 -17.91 -14.72
C VAL A 260 13.05 -16.78 -15.71
N GLU A 261 12.05 -16.40 -16.49
CA GLU A 261 12.11 -15.21 -17.35
C GLU A 261 11.55 -14.02 -16.58
N PHE A 262 12.34 -12.96 -16.42
CA PHE A 262 11.96 -11.73 -15.73
C PHE A 262 11.56 -10.67 -16.74
N GLN A 263 10.41 -10.05 -16.54
CA GLN A 263 9.94 -8.88 -17.28
C GLN A 263 9.84 -7.70 -16.31
N LEU A 264 10.66 -6.66 -16.49
CA LEU A 264 10.53 -5.43 -15.72
C LEU A 264 9.32 -4.63 -16.17
N THR A 265 8.58 -4.09 -15.20
CA THR A 265 7.35 -3.31 -15.43
C THR A 265 7.36 -2.00 -14.62
N PRO A 266 8.43 -1.17 -14.73
CA PRO A 266 8.58 0.01 -13.88
C PRO A 266 7.47 1.04 -14.10
N GLY A 267 7.02 1.63 -12.99
CA GLY A 267 6.00 2.68 -12.99
C GLY A 267 4.58 2.17 -13.20
N THR A 268 4.36 0.86 -13.10
CA THR A 268 3.03 0.24 -13.09
C THR A 268 2.43 0.35 -11.68
N GLU A 269 2.29 -0.75 -10.95
CA GLU A 269 1.81 -0.74 -9.56
C GLU A 269 2.81 -0.04 -8.62
N ALA A 270 4.10 -0.25 -8.86
CA ALA A 270 5.18 0.44 -8.16
C ALA A 270 6.21 1.02 -9.14
N PRO A 271 7.05 1.99 -8.70
CA PRO A 271 8.13 2.51 -9.53
C PRO A 271 9.12 1.43 -9.96
N ALA A 272 9.38 0.45 -9.10
CA ALA A 272 10.19 -0.72 -9.36
C ALA A 272 9.35 -1.98 -9.18
N GLU A 273 9.01 -2.65 -10.29
CA GLU A 273 8.18 -3.86 -10.30
C GLU A 273 8.60 -4.80 -11.42
N MET A 274 8.31 -6.11 -11.28
CA MET A 274 8.60 -7.15 -12.27
C MET A 274 7.60 -8.30 -12.25
N ASN A 275 7.32 -8.85 -13.42
CA ASN A 275 6.61 -10.11 -13.65
C ASN A 275 7.59 -11.26 -13.86
N ASN A 276 7.12 -12.51 -13.75
CA ASN A 276 7.93 -13.71 -13.98
C ASN A 276 7.18 -14.76 -14.82
N TYR A 277 7.91 -15.42 -15.73
CA TYR A 277 7.40 -16.55 -16.48
C TYR A 277 8.26 -17.79 -16.22
N PHE A 278 7.62 -18.93 -16.02
CA PHE A 278 8.22 -20.24 -15.77
C PHE A 278 7.96 -21.16 -16.97
N PRO A 279 8.89 -21.25 -17.95
CA PRO A 279 8.67 -21.98 -19.20
C PRO A 279 8.35 -23.45 -18.99
N GLU A 280 9.05 -24.14 -18.08
CA GLU A 280 8.85 -25.55 -17.78
C GLU A 280 7.45 -25.84 -17.22
N TYR A 281 6.85 -24.86 -16.60
CA TYR A 281 5.52 -24.94 -15.97
C TYR A 281 4.43 -24.26 -16.78
N ARG A 282 4.77 -23.60 -17.89
CA ARG A 282 3.85 -22.82 -18.71
C ARG A 282 2.99 -21.88 -17.85
N ALA A 283 3.62 -21.28 -16.83
CA ALA A 283 2.97 -20.51 -15.80
C ALA A 283 3.50 -19.07 -15.78
N PHE A 284 2.60 -18.11 -15.87
CA PHE A 284 2.93 -16.68 -15.84
C PHE A 284 2.49 -16.07 -14.51
N TRP A 285 3.43 -15.49 -13.78
CA TRP A 285 3.17 -14.72 -12.57
C TRP A 285 3.16 -13.23 -12.91
N ALA A 286 1.99 -12.61 -12.74
CA ALA A 286 1.71 -11.25 -13.15
C ALA A 286 1.93 -10.21 -12.03
N ALA A 287 2.63 -10.59 -10.96
CA ALA A 287 2.88 -9.72 -9.80
C ALA A 287 1.59 -9.05 -9.29
N GLU A 288 1.55 -7.72 -9.30
CA GLU A 288 0.34 -6.94 -9.04
C GLU A 288 -0.16 -6.17 -10.28
N ASN A 289 0.49 -6.37 -11.44
CA ASN A 289 0.07 -5.79 -12.73
C ASN A 289 -1.31 -6.28 -13.18
N CYS A 290 -1.69 -7.51 -12.80
CA CYS A 290 -3.01 -8.07 -13.04
C CYS A 290 -3.50 -8.66 -11.72
N THR A 291 -4.61 -8.16 -11.19
CA THR A 291 -5.26 -8.64 -9.98
C THR A 291 -6.73 -8.95 -10.25
N GLY A 292 -7.42 -9.59 -9.32
CA GLY A 292 -8.86 -9.87 -9.42
C GLY A 292 -9.76 -8.62 -9.33
N THR A 293 -9.24 -7.44 -9.60
CA THR A 293 -9.93 -6.15 -9.52
C THR A 293 -9.24 -5.09 -10.37
N LEU A 294 -9.96 -4.04 -10.76
CA LEU A 294 -9.33 -2.81 -11.23
C LEU A 294 -8.43 -2.27 -10.10
N HIS A 295 -7.14 -2.21 -10.36
CA HIS A 295 -6.20 -1.66 -9.40
C HIS A 295 -6.22 -0.13 -9.41
N ASN A 296 -5.80 0.49 -8.31
CA ASN A 296 -5.71 1.94 -8.24
C ASN A 296 -4.43 2.47 -8.90
N LEU A 297 -4.56 3.53 -9.70
CA LEU A 297 -3.44 4.33 -10.19
C LEU A 297 -3.01 5.39 -9.15
N TYR A 298 -3.85 5.63 -8.16
CA TYR A 298 -3.60 6.45 -7.00
C TYR A 298 -4.26 5.83 -5.77
N PRO A 299 -3.49 5.21 -4.87
CA PRO A 299 -4.02 4.71 -3.61
C PRO A 299 -4.33 5.88 -2.67
N ILE A 300 -5.44 5.80 -1.92
CA ILE A 300 -5.84 6.88 -1.01
C ILE A 300 -4.87 7.06 0.17
N ARG A 301 -4.05 6.05 0.47
CA ARG A 301 -2.95 6.17 1.43
C ARG A 301 -1.85 7.13 0.97
N GLY A 302 -1.72 7.33 -0.32
CA GLY A 302 -0.63 8.04 -0.96
C GLY A 302 0.40 7.09 -1.57
N ALA A 303 0.92 7.46 -2.71
CA ALA A 303 2.07 6.87 -3.39
C ALA A 303 2.49 7.81 -4.53
N GLN A 304 3.63 7.54 -5.16
CA GLN A 304 3.92 8.14 -6.46
C GLN A 304 2.81 7.76 -7.44
N LEU A 305 2.39 8.70 -8.31
CA LEU A 305 1.36 8.43 -9.30
C LEU A 305 1.81 7.33 -10.27
N ARG A 306 1.04 6.26 -10.33
CA ARG A 306 1.24 5.14 -11.23
C ARG A 306 0.92 5.54 -12.67
N ASP A 307 1.62 4.96 -13.62
CA ASP A 307 1.50 5.31 -15.03
C ASP A 307 0.58 4.33 -15.77
N ALA A 308 -0.64 4.76 -16.07
CA ALA A 308 -1.58 3.95 -16.84
C ALA A 308 -1.04 3.57 -18.23
N ALA A 309 -0.20 4.44 -18.85
CA ALA A 309 0.41 4.15 -20.13
C ALA A 309 1.43 3.02 -20.04
N ASN A 310 2.28 3.03 -19.01
CA ASN A 310 3.19 1.92 -18.75
C ASN A 310 2.42 0.65 -18.37
N TRP A 311 1.39 0.77 -17.53
CA TRP A 311 0.61 -0.37 -17.06
C TRP A 311 0.01 -1.17 -18.21
N TRP A 312 -0.77 -0.52 -19.09
CA TRP A 312 -1.36 -1.25 -20.21
C TRP A 312 -0.32 -1.78 -21.19
N ARG A 313 0.79 -1.02 -21.45
CA ARG A 313 1.85 -1.46 -22.36
C ARG A 313 2.58 -2.69 -21.87
N PHE A 314 2.97 -2.71 -20.59
CA PHE A 314 3.67 -3.87 -20.05
C PHE A 314 2.74 -5.09 -19.96
N THR A 315 1.45 -4.90 -19.67
CA THR A 315 0.47 -5.98 -19.69
C THR A 315 0.25 -6.51 -21.11
N GLU A 316 0.20 -5.64 -22.13
CA GLU A 316 0.13 -6.05 -23.53
C GLU A 316 1.40 -6.78 -24.00
N ILE A 317 2.58 -6.32 -23.57
CA ILE A 317 3.84 -7.03 -23.82
C ILE A 317 3.82 -8.41 -23.15
N ALA A 318 3.30 -8.52 -21.92
CA ALA A 318 3.14 -9.81 -21.25
C ALA A 318 2.16 -10.73 -22.03
N PHE A 319 1.05 -10.18 -22.51
CA PHE A 319 0.12 -10.92 -23.35
C PHE A 319 0.80 -11.48 -24.62
N GLU A 320 1.53 -10.66 -25.36
CA GLU A 320 2.22 -11.09 -26.59
C GLU A 320 3.34 -12.09 -26.33
N ARG A 321 4.11 -11.92 -25.23
CA ARG A 321 5.23 -12.82 -24.90
C ARG A 321 4.78 -14.15 -24.29
N TYR A 322 3.78 -14.11 -23.42
CA TYR A 322 3.46 -15.20 -22.49
C TYR A 322 2.01 -15.70 -22.61
N GLY A 323 1.07 -14.90 -23.13
CA GLY A 323 -0.35 -15.24 -23.12
C GLY A 323 -0.64 -16.62 -23.71
N LYS A 324 -0.22 -16.86 -24.96
CA LYS A 324 -0.40 -18.15 -25.65
C LYS A 324 0.50 -19.29 -25.14
N LYS A 325 1.54 -18.96 -24.40
CA LYS A 325 2.51 -19.95 -23.87
C LYS A 325 2.10 -20.45 -22.49
N SER A 326 1.21 -19.74 -21.82
CA SER A 326 0.81 -20.02 -20.44
C SER A 326 -0.47 -20.83 -20.37
N ASP A 327 -0.52 -21.79 -19.48
CA ASP A 327 -1.72 -22.54 -19.12
C ASP A 327 -2.40 -21.94 -17.88
N VAL A 328 -1.65 -21.16 -17.10
CA VAL A 328 -2.13 -20.46 -15.92
C VAL A 328 -1.45 -19.10 -15.78
N VAL A 329 -2.22 -18.10 -15.39
CA VAL A 329 -1.76 -16.81 -14.85
C VAL A 329 -2.14 -16.73 -13.37
N PHE A 330 -1.21 -16.31 -12.54
CA PHE A 330 -1.38 -16.16 -11.10
C PHE A 330 -0.65 -14.90 -10.61
N GLN A 331 -1.00 -14.41 -9.46
CA GLN A 331 -0.61 -13.08 -9.01
C GLN A 331 -0.48 -13.01 -7.49
N SER A 332 -0.03 -11.86 -6.98
CA SER A 332 0.23 -11.62 -5.57
C SER A 332 -1.04 -11.46 -4.72
N HIS A 333 -2.18 -11.18 -5.35
CA HIS A 333 -3.50 -11.03 -4.69
C HIS A 333 -4.57 -11.84 -5.41
N ASN A 334 -5.65 -12.16 -4.71
CA ASN A 334 -6.79 -12.92 -5.23
C ASN A 334 -6.39 -14.35 -5.69
N TRP A 335 -6.91 -14.87 -6.80
CA TRP A 335 -6.78 -16.26 -7.24
C TRP A 335 -6.37 -16.36 -8.72
N PRO A 336 -5.77 -17.50 -9.11
CA PRO A 336 -5.30 -17.71 -10.47
C PRO A 336 -6.45 -17.83 -11.49
N HIS A 337 -6.13 -17.49 -12.76
CA HIS A 337 -6.95 -17.83 -13.92
C HIS A 337 -6.18 -18.83 -14.79
N ARG A 338 -6.88 -19.84 -15.30
CA ARG A 338 -6.25 -20.93 -16.05
C ARG A 338 -7.07 -21.32 -17.27
N ASN A 339 -6.37 -21.79 -18.30
CA ASN A 339 -7.03 -22.39 -19.45
C ASN A 339 -7.66 -23.73 -19.03
N THR A 340 -8.88 -23.98 -19.49
CA THR A 340 -9.62 -25.22 -19.31
C THR A 340 -10.21 -25.65 -20.65
N ASP A 341 -10.73 -26.87 -20.75
CA ASP A 341 -11.42 -27.33 -21.95
C ASP A 341 -12.62 -26.42 -22.33
N GLU A 342 -13.32 -25.88 -21.31
CA GLU A 342 -14.44 -24.98 -21.49
C GLU A 342 -14.02 -23.54 -21.82
N HIS A 343 -12.85 -23.12 -21.30
CA HIS A 343 -12.29 -21.77 -21.47
C HIS A 343 -10.80 -21.86 -21.89
N PRO A 344 -10.50 -22.28 -23.12
CA PRO A 344 -9.14 -22.54 -23.56
C PRO A 344 -8.25 -21.31 -23.72
N HIS A 345 -8.82 -20.11 -23.67
CA HIS A 345 -8.14 -18.82 -23.82
C HIS A 345 -8.29 -17.91 -22.59
N ALA A 346 -8.62 -18.46 -21.42
CA ALA A 346 -8.86 -17.67 -20.20
C ALA A 346 -7.64 -16.81 -19.79
N VAL A 347 -6.41 -17.33 -19.96
CA VAL A 347 -5.18 -16.57 -19.68
C VAL A 347 -5.01 -15.40 -20.64
N GLU A 348 -5.22 -15.62 -21.93
CA GLU A 348 -5.14 -14.54 -22.93
C GLU A 348 -6.20 -13.46 -22.68
N GLU A 349 -7.43 -13.88 -22.38
CA GLU A 349 -8.53 -12.96 -22.10
C GLU A 349 -8.28 -12.16 -20.81
N TYR A 350 -7.75 -12.80 -19.77
CA TYR A 350 -7.40 -12.14 -18.51
C TYR A 350 -6.40 -11.01 -18.72
N LEU A 351 -5.30 -11.28 -19.44
CA LEU A 351 -4.28 -10.28 -19.75
C LEU A 351 -4.83 -9.15 -20.63
N LYS A 352 -5.59 -9.49 -21.68
CA LYS A 352 -6.19 -8.50 -22.57
C LYS A 352 -7.15 -7.55 -21.89
N ASN A 353 -8.05 -8.06 -21.05
CA ASN A 353 -9.01 -7.23 -20.35
C ASN A 353 -8.32 -6.31 -19.33
N ASN A 354 -7.26 -6.80 -18.65
CA ASN A 354 -6.44 -5.97 -17.77
C ASN A 354 -5.72 -4.86 -18.57
N ALA A 355 -5.14 -5.13 -19.72
CA ALA A 355 -4.55 -4.08 -20.56
C ALA A 355 -5.61 -3.09 -21.05
N ALA A 356 -6.77 -3.58 -21.51
CA ALA A 356 -7.83 -2.77 -22.10
C ALA A 356 -8.42 -1.76 -21.10
N ILE A 357 -8.67 -2.14 -19.84
CA ILE A 357 -9.28 -1.23 -18.86
C ILE A 357 -8.37 -0.05 -18.54
N TYR A 358 -7.05 -0.26 -18.35
CA TYR A 358 -6.11 0.84 -18.10
C TYR A 358 -5.94 1.73 -19.32
N LYS A 359 -5.85 1.13 -20.52
CA LYS A 359 -5.78 1.89 -21.75
C LYS A 359 -7.04 2.73 -21.97
N PHE A 360 -8.22 2.16 -21.74
CA PHE A 360 -9.48 2.87 -21.87
C PHE A 360 -9.55 4.08 -20.93
N ILE A 361 -9.26 3.90 -19.64
CA ILE A 361 -9.26 5.00 -18.66
C ILE A 361 -8.24 6.06 -19.06
N HIS A 362 -7.04 5.66 -19.47
CA HIS A 362 -5.99 6.56 -19.93
C HIS A 362 -6.45 7.41 -21.11
N ASP A 363 -6.88 6.77 -22.18
CA ASP A 363 -7.20 7.45 -23.45
C ASP A 363 -8.43 8.35 -23.30
N GLN A 364 -9.47 7.89 -22.59
CA GLN A 364 -10.67 8.70 -22.33
C GLN A 364 -10.37 9.90 -21.43
N THR A 365 -9.49 9.75 -20.46
CA THR A 365 -9.07 10.87 -19.62
C THR A 365 -8.41 11.96 -20.46
N LEU A 366 -7.47 11.60 -21.31
CA LEU A 366 -6.77 12.56 -22.16
C LEU A 366 -7.67 13.16 -23.25
N LEU A 367 -8.60 12.37 -23.81
CA LEU A 367 -9.60 12.88 -24.73
C LEU A 367 -10.40 14.02 -24.09
N TYR A 368 -11.00 13.79 -22.93
CA TYR A 368 -11.79 14.81 -22.25
C TYR A 368 -10.96 15.99 -21.74
N ALA A 369 -9.73 15.76 -21.28
CA ALA A 369 -8.81 16.83 -20.91
C ALA A 369 -8.50 17.73 -22.10
N ASN A 370 -8.24 17.17 -23.28
CA ASN A 370 -8.04 17.94 -24.52
C ASN A 370 -9.33 18.65 -25.01
N MET A 371 -10.50 18.22 -24.56
CA MET A 371 -11.78 18.91 -24.76
C MET A 371 -12.04 19.98 -23.71
N GLY A 372 -11.07 20.30 -22.83
CA GLY A 372 -11.15 21.33 -21.81
C GLY A 372 -11.95 20.94 -20.56
N LYS A 373 -12.17 19.63 -20.32
CA LYS A 373 -12.84 19.15 -19.12
C LYS A 373 -11.90 19.11 -17.93
N LEU A 374 -12.42 19.46 -16.76
CA LEU A 374 -11.67 19.45 -15.49
C LEU A 374 -11.63 18.05 -14.85
N PRO A 375 -10.65 17.74 -14.00
CA PRO A 375 -10.48 16.39 -13.45
C PRO A 375 -11.72 15.81 -12.78
N LYS A 376 -12.47 16.63 -12.03
CA LYS A 376 -13.70 16.19 -11.34
C LYS A 376 -14.87 15.92 -12.32
N GLU A 377 -14.89 16.60 -13.48
CA GLU A 377 -15.87 16.38 -14.55
C GLU A 377 -15.52 15.11 -15.32
N ILE A 378 -14.25 14.95 -15.73
CA ILE A 378 -13.74 13.78 -16.46
C ILE A 378 -14.09 12.51 -15.70
N ALA A 379 -13.86 12.48 -14.40
CA ALA A 379 -14.18 11.36 -13.53
C ALA A 379 -15.67 10.94 -13.56
N LYS A 380 -16.57 11.81 -14.00
CA LYS A 380 -18.01 11.52 -14.16
C LYS A 380 -18.42 11.25 -15.60
N LEU A 381 -17.62 11.67 -16.56
CA LEU A 381 -17.89 11.47 -17.99
C LEU A 381 -17.41 10.10 -18.49
N ILE A 382 -16.37 9.54 -17.88
CA ILE A 382 -15.86 8.23 -18.26
C ILE A 382 -16.87 7.16 -17.84
N GLN A 383 -17.42 6.48 -18.84
CA GLN A 383 -18.30 5.32 -18.66
C GLN A 383 -17.61 4.10 -19.25
N ILE A 384 -17.33 3.13 -18.40
CA ILE A 384 -16.72 1.86 -18.86
C ILE A 384 -17.71 1.13 -19.76
N PRO A 385 -17.31 0.68 -20.97
CA PRO A 385 -18.16 -0.13 -21.85
C PRO A 385 -18.69 -1.36 -21.12
N ASP A 386 -19.92 -1.76 -21.43
CA ASP A 386 -20.59 -2.88 -20.76
C ASP A 386 -19.80 -4.19 -20.86
N GLU A 387 -19.06 -4.38 -21.95
CA GLU A 387 -18.19 -5.54 -22.19
C GLU A 387 -17.05 -5.63 -21.16
N LEU A 388 -16.46 -4.49 -20.77
CA LEU A 388 -15.47 -4.43 -19.70
C LEU A 388 -16.12 -4.34 -18.31
N ALA A 389 -17.22 -3.59 -18.17
CA ALA A 389 -17.89 -3.40 -16.89
C ALA A 389 -18.47 -4.70 -16.30
N LYS A 390 -18.74 -5.70 -17.15
CA LYS A 390 -19.24 -7.04 -16.71
C LYS A 390 -18.12 -8.00 -16.36
N VAL A 391 -16.88 -7.72 -16.75
CA VAL A 391 -15.72 -8.54 -16.41
C VAL A 391 -15.42 -8.37 -14.92
N TRP A 392 -15.25 -9.49 -14.21
CA TRP A 392 -15.07 -9.47 -12.76
C TRP A 392 -13.84 -8.65 -12.32
N TYR A 393 -12.70 -8.93 -12.89
CA TYR A 393 -11.41 -8.35 -12.50
C TYR A 393 -11.14 -6.95 -13.06
N THR A 394 -12.07 -6.36 -13.82
CA THR A 394 -12.06 -4.93 -14.17
C THR A 394 -13.00 -4.10 -13.29
N ARG A 395 -13.69 -4.73 -12.33
CA ARG A 395 -14.56 -4.06 -11.37
C ARG A 395 -13.76 -3.25 -10.35
N PRO A 396 -14.31 -2.11 -9.89
CA PRO A 396 -13.59 -1.17 -9.03
C PRO A 396 -13.61 -1.55 -7.54
N TYR A 397 -13.28 -2.80 -7.20
CA TYR A 397 -13.28 -3.23 -5.79
C TYR A 397 -12.15 -2.57 -4.99
N TYR A 398 -10.99 -2.30 -5.62
CA TYR A 398 -9.83 -1.66 -5.02
C TYR A 398 -9.56 -0.28 -5.62
N GLY A 399 -9.28 -0.17 -6.92
CA GLY A 399 -9.23 1.08 -7.64
C GLY A 399 -10.64 1.66 -7.89
N SER A 400 -10.69 2.81 -8.51
CA SER A 400 -11.93 3.40 -9.02
C SER A 400 -11.66 4.23 -10.27
N VAL A 401 -12.62 4.28 -11.18
CA VAL A 401 -12.53 5.10 -12.39
C VAL A 401 -12.31 6.57 -12.03
N GLU A 402 -12.96 7.04 -10.98
CA GLU A 402 -12.87 8.42 -10.50
C GLU A 402 -11.47 8.81 -10.06
N LEU A 403 -10.78 7.97 -9.28
CA LEU A 403 -9.43 8.29 -8.82
C LEU A 403 -8.40 7.98 -9.90
N ASN A 404 -8.60 6.91 -10.67
CA ASN A 404 -7.70 6.53 -11.74
C ASN A 404 -7.65 7.57 -12.86
N SER A 405 -8.81 8.12 -13.29
CA SER A 405 -8.83 9.21 -14.28
C SER A 405 -8.17 10.48 -13.76
N ARG A 406 -8.37 10.80 -12.49
CA ARG A 406 -7.68 11.95 -11.86
C ARG A 406 -6.17 11.72 -11.75
N ALA A 407 -5.73 10.49 -11.50
CA ALA A 407 -4.32 10.13 -11.50
C ALA A 407 -3.69 10.29 -12.89
N VAL A 408 -4.36 9.83 -13.95
CA VAL A 408 -3.93 10.04 -15.34
C VAL A 408 -3.83 11.53 -15.65
N TYR A 409 -4.87 12.31 -15.32
CA TYR A 409 -4.84 13.76 -15.51
C TYR A 409 -3.63 14.40 -14.80
N CYS A 410 -3.44 14.07 -13.53
CA CYS A 410 -2.37 14.62 -12.71
C CYS A 410 -0.97 14.20 -13.23
N LYS A 411 -0.82 12.99 -13.76
CA LYS A 411 0.42 12.50 -14.35
C LYS A 411 0.88 13.34 -15.54
N TYR A 412 -0.08 13.82 -16.37
CA TYR A 412 0.21 14.61 -17.57
C TYR A 412 0.19 16.12 -17.34
N LEU A 413 -0.71 16.62 -16.52
CA LEU A 413 -1.01 18.05 -16.37
C LEU A 413 -0.72 18.60 -14.96
N GLY A 414 -0.38 17.72 -14.00
CA GLY A 414 -0.16 18.11 -12.60
C GLY A 414 -1.47 18.28 -11.81
N PHE A 415 -1.35 18.78 -10.58
CA PHE A 415 -2.49 18.96 -9.66
C PHE A 415 -3.35 20.20 -9.98
N TYR A 416 -2.79 21.19 -10.66
CA TYR A 416 -3.49 22.42 -11.02
C TYR A 416 -4.52 22.16 -12.13
N ASN A 417 -5.76 22.58 -11.89
CA ASN A 417 -6.87 22.29 -12.79
C ASN A 417 -7.05 23.32 -13.92
N GLY A 418 -6.20 24.36 -14.00
CA GLY A 418 -6.25 25.41 -14.99
C GLY A 418 -7.12 26.62 -14.61
N ASN A 419 -7.89 26.56 -13.52
CA ASN A 419 -8.70 27.69 -13.05
C ASN A 419 -7.84 28.64 -12.19
N PRO A 420 -7.68 29.92 -12.57
CA PRO A 420 -6.88 30.88 -11.80
C PRO A 420 -7.28 31.01 -10.33
N ASN A 421 -8.54 30.74 -9.97
CA ASN A 421 -8.98 30.73 -8.57
C ASN A 421 -8.29 29.64 -7.71
N GLU A 422 -7.73 28.62 -8.33
CA GLU A 422 -7.04 27.52 -7.67
C GLU A 422 -5.51 27.69 -7.66
N LEU A 423 -4.98 28.89 -8.03
CA LEU A 423 -3.54 29.18 -7.94
C LEU A 423 -3.10 29.41 -6.50
N ASP A 424 -3.93 30.11 -5.72
CA ASP A 424 -3.76 30.37 -4.29
C ASP A 424 -5.11 30.14 -3.61
N PRO A 425 -5.51 28.86 -3.42
CA PRO A 425 -6.83 28.52 -2.91
C PRO A 425 -6.93 28.83 -1.42
N LEU A 426 -8.13 29.11 -0.96
CA LEU A 426 -8.43 29.13 0.47
C LEU A 426 -8.10 27.77 1.10
N THR A 427 -7.61 27.80 2.34
CA THR A 427 -7.49 26.58 3.14
C THR A 427 -8.87 26.00 3.43
N GLU A 428 -8.93 24.69 3.76
CA GLU A 428 -10.21 24.04 4.09
C GLU A 428 -10.98 24.75 5.20
N VAL A 429 -10.28 25.31 6.19
CA VAL A 429 -10.90 26.09 7.27
C VAL A 429 -11.43 27.43 6.77
N GLU A 430 -10.70 28.14 5.92
CA GLU A 430 -11.13 29.40 5.35
C GLU A 430 -12.32 29.21 4.40
N GLU A 431 -12.30 28.19 3.54
CA GLU A 431 -13.42 27.83 2.67
C GLU A 431 -14.66 27.49 3.49
N ALA A 432 -14.50 26.72 4.57
CA ALA A 432 -15.60 26.37 5.47
C ALA A 432 -16.19 27.61 6.16
N LYS A 433 -15.35 28.52 6.68
CA LYS A 433 -15.80 29.79 7.28
C LYS A 433 -16.54 30.66 6.27
N LEU A 434 -16.02 30.77 5.04
CA LEU A 434 -16.68 31.54 3.97
C LEU A 434 -18.06 30.95 3.67
N PHE A 435 -18.13 29.61 3.48
CA PHE A 435 -19.40 28.92 3.20
C PHE A 435 -20.44 29.15 4.30
N VAL A 436 -20.06 28.96 5.58
CA VAL A 436 -20.97 29.19 6.72
C VAL A 436 -21.43 30.63 6.78
N SER A 437 -20.54 31.61 6.52
CA SER A 437 -20.89 33.04 6.52
C SER A 437 -21.91 33.39 5.43
N TYR A 438 -21.81 32.80 4.24
CA TYR A 438 -22.75 33.02 3.14
C TYR A 438 -24.11 32.38 3.37
N VAL A 439 -24.15 31.24 4.07
CA VAL A 439 -25.42 30.59 4.47
C VAL A 439 -26.07 31.29 5.66
N GLY A 440 -25.28 31.94 6.53
CA GLY A 440 -25.71 32.77 7.63
C GLY A 440 -25.36 32.26 9.02
N SER A 441 -25.44 30.95 9.29
CA SER A 441 -25.03 30.38 10.57
C SER A 441 -24.74 28.86 10.46
N GLU A 442 -24.06 28.28 11.47
CA GLU A 442 -23.84 26.82 11.58
C GLU A 442 -25.17 26.07 11.62
N GLU A 443 -26.15 26.56 12.39
CA GLU A 443 -27.47 25.94 12.53
C GLU A 443 -28.18 25.87 11.18
N ARG A 444 -28.14 26.95 10.39
CA ARG A 444 -28.78 26.98 9.07
C ARG A 444 -28.11 26.01 8.09
N VAL A 445 -26.78 25.89 8.14
CA VAL A 445 -26.07 24.90 7.35
C VAL A 445 -26.52 23.49 7.72
N LEU A 446 -26.63 23.18 9.02
CA LEU A 446 -27.03 21.86 9.50
C LEU A 446 -28.48 21.52 9.17
N GLU A 447 -29.41 22.50 9.21
CA GLU A 447 -30.80 22.34 8.75
C GLU A 447 -30.82 21.91 7.28
N LEU A 448 -30.13 22.64 6.40
CA LEU A 448 -30.06 22.31 4.97
C LEU A 448 -29.36 20.96 4.72
N ALA A 449 -28.30 20.66 5.45
CA ALA A 449 -27.61 19.38 5.36
C ALA A 449 -28.50 18.20 5.81
N ALA A 450 -29.33 18.40 6.84
CA ALA A 450 -30.32 17.40 7.29
C ALA A 450 -31.43 17.19 6.26
N GLU A 451 -31.89 18.24 5.58
CA GLU A 451 -32.82 18.13 4.47
C GLU A 451 -32.23 17.33 3.29
N ASP A 452 -30.95 17.60 2.94
CA ASP A 452 -30.25 16.84 1.91
C ASP A 452 -30.08 15.37 2.31
N PHE A 453 -29.76 15.09 3.57
CA PHE A 453 -29.70 13.74 4.12
C PHE A 453 -31.04 13.00 3.96
N ALA A 454 -32.15 13.67 4.34
CA ALA A 454 -33.51 13.13 4.25
C ALA A 454 -33.95 12.83 2.80
N LYS A 455 -33.32 13.47 1.81
CA LYS A 455 -33.53 13.25 0.36
C LYS A 455 -32.58 12.19 -0.23
N GLY A 456 -31.64 11.63 0.55
CA GLY A 456 -30.61 10.70 0.07
C GLY A 456 -29.42 11.36 -0.60
N GLU A 457 -29.32 12.69 -0.55
CA GLU A 457 -28.20 13.49 -1.12
C GLU A 457 -26.98 13.50 -0.17
N TYR A 458 -26.49 12.30 0.19
CA TYR A 458 -25.48 12.11 1.23
C TYR A 458 -24.16 12.86 0.97
N ARG A 459 -23.73 12.98 -0.30
CA ARG A 459 -22.51 13.76 -0.63
C ARG A 459 -22.63 15.22 -0.29
N ARG A 460 -23.84 15.80 -0.49
CA ARG A 460 -24.12 17.21 -0.16
C ARG A 460 -24.20 17.38 1.34
N SER A 461 -24.97 16.52 2.00
CA SER A 461 -25.08 16.50 3.46
C SER A 461 -23.72 16.35 4.15
N ALA A 462 -22.90 15.38 3.71
CA ALA A 462 -21.54 15.16 4.24
C ALA A 462 -20.67 16.42 4.08
N LYS A 463 -20.63 17.01 2.88
CA LYS A 463 -19.81 18.20 2.60
C LYS A 463 -20.23 19.39 3.49
N ALA A 464 -21.53 19.67 3.58
CA ALA A 464 -22.05 20.79 4.38
C ALA A 464 -21.80 20.59 5.89
N ALA A 465 -22.08 19.39 6.41
CA ALA A 465 -21.82 19.07 7.82
C ALA A 465 -20.32 19.10 8.16
N THR A 466 -19.46 18.63 7.26
CA THR A 466 -18.00 18.69 7.43
C THR A 466 -17.50 20.14 7.48
N TYR A 467 -18.07 21.05 6.70
CA TYR A 467 -17.71 22.47 6.81
C TYR A 467 -18.01 23.04 8.20
N VAL A 468 -19.13 22.65 8.82
CA VAL A 468 -19.41 23.04 10.20
C VAL A 468 -18.39 22.43 11.17
N VAL A 469 -17.96 21.18 10.97
CA VAL A 469 -16.89 20.57 11.77
C VAL A 469 -15.58 21.34 11.62
N TYR A 470 -15.22 21.81 10.42
CA TYR A 470 -14.01 22.61 10.20
C TYR A 470 -14.07 23.99 10.88
N VAL A 471 -15.26 24.60 10.95
CA VAL A 471 -15.45 25.88 11.67
C VAL A 471 -15.49 25.66 13.19
N ASN A 472 -16.15 24.60 13.63
CA ASN A 472 -16.39 24.27 15.02
C ASN A 472 -16.28 22.76 15.29
N PRO A 473 -15.06 22.24 15.53
CA PRO A 473 -14.83 20.82 15.75
C PRO A 473 -15.59 20.21 16.95
N ARG A 474 -16.11 21.07 17.87
CA ARG A 474 -16.89 20.63 19.02
C ARG A 474 -18.38 20.51 18.75
N ASN A 475 -18.86 20.90 17.56
CA ASN A 475 -20.26 20.81 17.20
C ASN A 475 -20.68 19.34 16.99
N GLN A 476 -21.25 18.72 18.02
CA GLN A 476 -21.65 17.29 18.00
C GLN A 476 -22.72 17.00 16.95
N ALA A 477 -23.64 17.94 16.70
CA ALA A 477 -24.68 17.76 15.68
C ALA A 477 -24.07 17.66 14.28
N ALA A 478 -23.08 18.51 13.98
CA ALA A 478 -22.33 18.48 12.73
C ALA A 478 -21.56 17.16 12.58
N ARG A 479 -20.83 16.75 13.63
CA ARG A 479 -20.05 15.50 13.64
C ARG A 479 -20.95 14.28 13.37
N TYR A 480 -22.10 14.18 14.04
CA TYR A 480 -23.00 13.06 13.86
C TYR A 480 -23.69 13.05 12.49
N LEU A 481 -24.09 14.22 11.95
CA LEU A 481 -24.69 14.28 10.63
C LEU A 481 -23.69 13.93 9.51
N ALA A 482 -22.44 14.42 9.64
CA ALA A 482 -21.35 14.05 8.73
C ALA A 482 -21.06 12.52 8.80
N ALA A 483 -21.01 11.95 10.01
CA ALA A 483 -20.81 10.51 10.22
C ALA A 483 -21.94 9.69 9.61
N ASP A 484 -23.21 10.07 9.89
CA ASP A 484 -24.40 9.41 9.31
C ASP A 484 -24.33 9.41 7.78
N SER A 485 -23.90 10.52 7.18
CA SER A 485 -23.78 10.66 5.73
C SER A 485 -22.64 9.81 5.16
N PHE A 486 -21.49 9.76 5.82
CA PHE A 486 -20.37 8.89 5.43
C PHE A 486 -20.73 7.41 5.53
N GLU A 487 -21.49 6.99 6.54
CA GLU A 487 -21.96 5.62 6.63
C GLU A 487 -22.81 5.22 5.42
N GLN A 488 -23.76 6.04 4.98
CA GLN A 488 -24.58 5.76 3.79
C GLN A 488 -23.75 5.71 2.50
N LEU A 489 -22.77 6.61 2.37
CA LEU A 489 -21.83 6.58 1.25
C LEU A 489 -20.96 5.31 1.25
N GLY A 490 -20.49 4.89 2.43
CA GLY A 490 -19.75 3.64 2.60
C GLY A 490 -20.58 2.41 2.26
N TYR A 491 -21.85 2.36 2.68
CA TYR A 491 -22.74 1.23 2.41
C TYR A 491 -23.10 1.07 0.92
N SER A 492 -23.08 2.14 0.15
CA SER A 492 -23.32 2.12 -1.30
C SER A 492 -22.05 2.07 -2.14
N SER A 493 -20.85 2.00 -1.52
CA SER A 493 -19.58 1.95 -2.24
C SER A 493 -19.26 0.54 -2.71
N GLU A 494 -19.03 0.37 -4.02
CA GLU A 494 -18.49 -0.87 -4.59
C GLU A 494 -17.02 -1.05 -4.25
N SER A 495 -16.25 0.04 -4.20
CA SER A 495 -14.85 0.01 -3.78
C SER A 495 -14.73 -0.24 -2.27
N GLY A 496 -14.03 -1.31 -1.90
CA GLY A 496 -13.77 -1.67 -0.51
C GLY A 496 -12.99 -0.58 0.23
N ILE A 497 -11.99 0.03 -0.43
CA ILE A 497 -11.20 1.11 0.19
C ILE A 497 -12.01 2.41 0.36
N TRP A 498 -12.96 2.70 -0.53
CA TRP A 498 -13.85 3.83 -0.32
C TRP A 498 -14.81 3.59 0.84
N ARG A 499 -15.40 2.37 0.91
CA ARG A 499 -16.20 1.96 2.07
C ARG A 499 -15.42 2.14 3.35
N ASN A 500 -14.20 1.61 3.40
CA ASN A 500 -13.33 1.70 4.57
C ASN A 500 -13.03 3.16 4.96
N ALA A 501 -12.70 4.01 3.98
CA ALA A 501 -12.40 5.42 4.22
C ALA A 501 -13.60 6.18 4.78
N TYR A 502 -14.78 6.01 4.20
CA TYR A 502 -16.01 6.62 4.71
C TYR A 502 -16.32 6.15 6.14
N LEU A 503 -16.22 4.86 6.40
CA LEU A 503 -16.52 4.31 7.73
C LEU A 503 -15.47 4.67 8.79
N CYS A 504 -14.19 4.78 8.42
CA CYS A 504 -13.15 5.33 9.30
C CYS A 504 -13.42 6.80 9.61
N GLY A 505 -13.76 7.60 8.61
CA GLY A 505 -14.14 9.00 8.82
C GLY A 505 -15.36 9.14 9.74
N ALA A 506 -16.39 8.32 9.55
CA ALA A 506 -17.55 8.29 10.43
C ALA A 506 -17.17 7.88 11.87
N PHE A 507 -16.29 6.90 12.02
CA PHE A 507 -15.80 6.46 13.32
C PHE A 507 -15.04 7.59 14.04
N GLU A 508 -14.13 8.28 13.35
CA GLU A 508 -13.35 9.40 13.90
C GLU A 508 -14.24 10.58 14.29
N LEU A 509 -15.25 10.91 13.49
CA LEU A 509 -16.24 11.94 13.83
C LEU A 509 -17.00 11.62 15.12
N ARG A 510 -17.33 10.35 15.38
CA ARG A 510 -18.06 9.94 16.58
C ARG A 510 -17.17 9.80 17.81
N ASN A 511 -15.93 9.34 17.65
CA ASN A 511 -15.08 8.85 18.74
C ASN A 511 -13.78 9.66 18.92
N GLY A 512 -13.50 10.60 18.02
CA GLY A 512 -12.21 11.28 17.96
C GLY A 512 -11.13 10.39 17.35
N THR A 513 -9.95 10.96 17.13
CA THR A 513 -8.79 10.27 16.57
C THR A 513 -8.26 9.23 17.55
N GLN A 514 -8.16 7.97 17.11
CA GLN A 514 -7.65 6.87 17.94
C GLN A 514 -6.16 6.64 17.72
N ASN A 515 -5.40 6.57 18.80
CA ASN A 515 -3.97 6.33 18.76
C ASN A 515 -3.65 4.83 18.66
N ARG A 516 -3.99 4.17 17.57
CA ARG A 516 -3.68 2.75 17.32
C ARG A 516 -2.40 2.51 16.52
N ALA A 517 -1.74 3.58 16.04
CA ALA A 517 -0.56 3.50 15.17
C ALA A 517 0.71 2.91 15.83
N ARG A 518 0.73 2.75 17.13
CA ARG A 518 1.96 2.44 17.90
C ARG A 518 2.62 1.09 17.58
N ARG A 519 1.93 0.10 17.01
CA ARG A 519 2.52 -1.22 16.73
C ARG A 519 3.30 -1.27 15.42
N PHE A 520 2.81 -0.61 14.38
CA PHE A 520 3.45 -0.58 13.07
C PHE A 520 4.79 0.21 13.09
N GLU A 521 4.89 1.22 13.96
CA GLU A 521 6.09 2.08 14.05
C GLU A 521 7.31 1.37 14.66
N LYS A 522 7.12 0.36 15.53
CA LYS A 522 8.24 -0.14 16.33
C LYS A 522 9.16 -1.12 15.62
N ASP A 523 8.67 -2.01 14.78
CA ASP A 523 9.47 -3.17 14.35
C ASP A 523 9.87 -3.17 12.88
N GLY A 524 8.99 -2.89 11.93
CA GLY A 524 9.31 -2.95 10.50
C GLY A 524 10.16 -1.78 10.00
N LYS A 525 9.91 -0.58 10.50
CA LYS A 525 10.69 0.62 10.17
C LYS A 525 12.17 0.47 10.59
N ASN A 526 12.44 -0.24 11.68
CA ASN A 526 13.80 -0.43 12.20
C ASN A 526 14.68 -1.27 11.26
N ASP A 527 14.18 -2.34 10.67
CA ASP A 527 14.95 -3.17 9.74
C ASP A 527 15.25 -2.41 8.44
N ILE A 528 14.28 -1.68 7.89
CA ILE A 528 14.47 -0.82 6.70
C ILE A 528 15.52 0.25 7.00
N ILE A 529 15.38 0.98 8.10
CA ILE A 529 16.31 2.06 8.49
C ILE A 529 17.73 1.53 8.68
N ARG A 530 17.91 0.35 9.30
CA ARG A 530 19.24 -0.27 9.45
C ARG A 530 19.91 -0.60 8.12
N ASN A 531 19.12 -0.90 7.10
CA ASN A 531 19.61 -1.25 5.77
C ASN A 531 19.73 -0.05 4.80
N MET A 532 19.32 1.16 5.20
CA MET A 532 19.51 2.38 4.42
C MET A 532 21.00 2.59 4.07
N THR A 533 21.26 3.03 2.85
CA THR A 533 22.60 3.48 2.47
C THR A 533 22.97 4.77 3.20
N PRO A 534 24.27 5.12 3.33
CA PRO A 534 24.68 6.40 3.89
C PRO A 534 24.01 7.61 3.23
N ARG A 535 23.81 7.59 1.92
CA ARG A 535 23.08 8.62 1.16
C ARG A 535 21.62 8.75 1.63
N MET A 536 20.90 7.62 1.72
CA MET A 536 19.51 7.62 2.19
C MET A 536 19.39 8.14 3.64
N VAL A 537 20.37 7.87 4.49
CA VAL A 537 20.41 8.41 5.86
C VAL A 537 20.52 9.94 5.84
N LEU A 538 21.32 10.51 4.94
CA LEU A 538 21.44 11.97 4.79
C LEU A 538 20.17 12.59 4.22
N ASP A 539 19.53 11.95 3.24
CA ASP A 539 18.23 12.39 2.72
C ASP A 539 17.19 12.42 3.86
N TYR A 540 17.17 11.38 4.67
CA TYR A 540 16.25 11.30 5.81
C TYR A 540 16.55 12.35 6.88
N LEU A 541 17.83 12.61 7.17
CA LEU A 541 18.24 13.70 8.08
C LEU A 541 17.65 15.03 7.63
N GLY A 542 17.76 15.35 6.32
CA GLY A 542 17.16 16.57 5.75
C GLY A 542 15.64 16.63 5.93
N ILE A 543 14.94 15.49 5.76
CA ILE A 543 13.47 15.42 5.87
C ILE A 543 12.97 15.65 7.30
N VAL A 544 13.71 15.17 8.31
CA VAL A 544 13.31 15.30 9.74
C VAL A 544 13.83 16.57 10.39
N THR A 545 14.49 17.44 9.64
CA THR A 545 15.10 18.66 10.17
C THR A 545 14.24 19.89 9.84
N ASP A 546 13.94 20.72 10.86
CA ASP A 546 13.33 22.03 10.64
C ASP A 546 14.37 23.00 10.02
N GLY A 547 14.25 23.22 8.73
CA GLY A 547 15.14 24.11 7.98
C GLY A 547 15.15 25.55 8.48
N ASN A 548 14.06 26.05 9.08
CA ASN A 548 14.04 27.41 9.64
C ASN A 548 15.01 27.54 10.82
N GLN A 549 15.18 26.50 11.62
CA GLN A 549 16.18 26.49 12.71
C GLN A 549 17.60 26.44 12.17
N LEU A 550 17.84 25.80 11.03
CA LEU A 550 19.14 25.74 10.37
C LEU A 550 19.44 26.96 9.45
N ALA A 551 18.51 27.92 9.29
CA ALA A 551 18.68 29.03 8.36
C ALA A 551 19.68 30.10 8.82
N HIS A 552 19.99 30.14 10.10
CA HIS A 552 20.74 31.24 10.73
C HIS A 552 22.26 31.06 10.73
N ARG A 553 22.74 29.86 10.36
CA ARG A 553 24.18 29.54 10.39
C ARG A 553 24.56 28.69 9.17
N GLU A 554 25.65 29.09 8.50
CA GLU A 554 26.26 28.32 7.42
C GLU A 554 27.36 27.42 7.99
N GLU A 555 27.32 26.12 7.68
CA GLU A 555 28.29 25.15 8.12
C GLU A 555 28.74 24.25 6.97
N LYS A 556 30.06 23.97 6.92
CA LYS A 556 30.65 23.01 5.99
C LYS A 556 31.56 22.05 6.72
N PHE A 557 31.39 20.76 6.47
CA PHE A 557 32.25 19.72 7.05
C PHE A 557 32.25 18.46 6.16
N SER A 558 33.27 17.62 6.33
CA SER A 558 33.34 16.29 5.74
C SER A 558 32.74 15.29 6.73
N LEU A 559 31.73 14.54 6.32
CA LEU A 559 31.17 13.42 7.09
C LEU A 559 31.67 12.12 6.50
N GLN A 560 32.43 11.37 7.30
CA GLN A 560 32.90 10.04 6.97
C GLN A 560 32.08 8.99 7.71
N PHE A 561 31.32 8.18 6.97
CA PHE A 561 30.69 6.99 7.52
C PHE A 561 31.74 5.90 7.68
N VAL A 562 31.85 5.35 8.88
CA VAL A 562 32.88 4.37 9.21
C VAL A 562 32.29 3.08 9.77
N GLU A 563 32.99 1.97 9.49
CA GLU A 563 32.76 0.67 10.09
C GLU A 563 34.02 0.18 10.78
N SER A 564 33.86 -0.49 11.96
CA SER A 564 34.99 -1.09 12.66
C SER A 564 35.53 -2.27 11.86
N GLU A 565 36.83 -2.27 11.57
CA GLU A 565 37.51 -3.32 10.82
C GLU A 565 38.93 -3.54 11.36
N ALA A 566 39.32 -4.80 11.58
CA ALA A 566 40.63 -5.13 12.17
C ALA A 566 41.84 -4.63 11.34
N GLN A 567 41.68 -4.46 10.04
CA GLN A 567 42.69 -3.93 9.11
C GLN A 567 42.25 -2.60 8.49
N GLY A 568 41.49 -1.78 9.24
CA GLY A 568 40.96 -0.51 8.77
C GLY A 568 42.07 0.51 8.46
N SER A 569 41.83 1.31 7.42
CA SER A 569 42.77 2.33 6.92
C SER A 569 42.74 3.65 7.69
N VAL A 570 41.79 3.83 8.60
CA VAL A 570 41.60 5.00 9.45
C VAL A 570 41.48 4.60 10.92
N THR A 571 41.65 5.57 11.81
CA THR A 571 41.35 5.40 13.22
C THR A 571 40.00 6.05 13.52
N TYR A 572 39.17 5.36 14.28
CA TYR A 572 37.88 5.84 14.79
C TYR A 572 37.71 5.39 16.26
N LEU A 573 37.57 6.36 17.18
CA LEU A 573 37.50 6.13 18.63
C LEU A 573 38.64 5.23 19.15
N GLY A 574 39.83 5.44 18.64
CA GLY A 574 41.06 4.71 19.02
C GLY A 574 41.17 3.29 18.44
N LYS A 575 40.29 2.86 17.56
CA LYS A 575 40.28 1.53 16.91
C LYS A 575 40.45 1.65 15.41
N PRO A 576 41.01 0.63 14.73
CA PRO A 576 41.03 0.58 13.26
C PRO A 576 39.61 0.56 12.72
N ALA A 577 39.38 1.34 11.65
CA ALA A 577 38.09 1.42 10.96
C ALA A 577 38.28 1.65 9.46
N LYS A 578 37.25 1.36 8.69
CA LYS A 578 37.16 1.61 7.26
C LYS A 578 36.14 2.70 6.98
N VAL A 579 36.50 3.66 6.13
CA VAL A 579 35.52 4.62 5.59
C VAL A 579 34.74 3.92 4.48
N ILE A 580 33.42 3.78 4.69
CA ILE A 580 32.52 3.16 3.73
C ILE A 580 31.86 4.17 2.79
N ALA A 581 31.74 5.43 3.22
CA ALA A 581 31.27 6.55 2.41
C ALA A 581 31.76 7.87 2.98
N GLU A 582 32.01 8.85 2.13
CA GLU A 582 32.42 10.19 2.53
C GLU A 582 31.61 11.24 1.78
N PHE A 583 31.07 12.21 2.53
CA PHE A 583 30.25 13.28 2.00
C PHE A 583 30.75 14.64 2.47
N ARG A 584 30.81 15.61 1.57
CA ARG A 584 30.86 17.01 1.94
C ARG A 584 29.47 17.48 2.29
N ILE A 585 29.22 17.84 3.53
CA ILE A 585 27.97 18.43 3.99
C ILE A 585 28.08 19.96 3.94
N HIS A 586 27.02 20.59 3.46
CA HIS A 586 26.89 22.05 3.45
C HIS A 586 25.49 22.40 3.97
N ILE A 587 25.41 22.81 5.24
CA ILE A 587 24.20 23.41 5.78
C ILE A 587 24.17 24.85 5.30
N TYR A 588 23.25 25.16 4.41
CA TYR A 588 23.17 26.46 3.78
C TYR A 588 21.73 26.97 3.73
N ARG A 589 21.48 28.08 4.40
CA ARG A 589 20.17 28.75 4.43
C ARG A 589 19.00 27.81 4.75
N GLY A 590 19.20 26.91 5.70
CA GLY A 590 18.19 25.95 6.13
C GLY A 590 18.19 24.59 5.42
N ALA A 591 18.90 24.47 4.30
CA ALA A 591 19.00 23.20 3.58
C ALA A 591 20.25 22.42 3.98
N VAL A 592 20.11 21.10 4.18
CA VAL A 592 21.22 20.17 4.37
C VAL A 592 21.62 19.62 3.00
N LEU A 593 22.54 20.31 2.34
CA LEU A 593 23.08 19.89 1.05
C LEU A 593 24.26 18.95 1.25
N TYR A 594 24.46 18.00 0.35
CA TYR A 594 25.62 17.12 0.40
C TYR A 594 26.14 16.78 -1.00
N TYR A 595 27.43 16.45 -1.06
CA TYR A 595 28.08 15.90 -2.24
C TYR A 595 28.86 14.64 -1.82
N GLU A 596 28.62 13.54 -2.51
CA GLU A 596 29.31 12.27 -2.25
C GLU A 596 30.69 12.28 -2.88
N GLY A 597 31.72 12.01 -2.08
CA GLY A 597 33.12 11.99 -2.49
C GLY A 597 33.98 12.99 -1.75
N LYS A 598 35.30 12.86 -1.96
CA LYS A 598 36.30 13.75 -1.38
C LYS A 598 36.24 15.13 -2.03
N THR A 599 36.62 16.13 -1.27
CA THR A 599 36.76 17.50 -1.73
C THR A 599 38.23 17.97 -1.54
N ASP A 600 38.69 18.86 -2.41
CA ASP A 600 39.98 19.53 -2.26
C ASP A 600 39.95 20.61 -1.17
N GLU A 601 38.78 20.99 -0.70
CA GLU A 601 38.57 21.94 0.40
C GLU A 601 38.95 21.32 1.73
N LYS A 602 39.81 21.99 2.52
CA LYS A 602 40.15 21.52 3.87
C LYS A 602 39.03 21.83 4.84
N LEU A 603 38.18 20.83 5.08
CA LEU A 603 37.01 20.91 5.96
C LEU A 603 37.25 20.22 7.30
N PRO A 604 36.56 20.64 8.39
CA PRO A 604 36.47 19.85 9.60
C PRO A 604 35.91 18.46 9.30
N VAL A 605 36.46 17.44 9.96
CA VAL A 605 36.01 16.06 9.73
C VAL A 605 35.12 15.60 10.87
N VAL A 606 34.00 15.00 10.50
CA VAL A 606 33.08 14.25 11.40
C VAL A 606 33.14 12.79 11.00
N LYS A 607 33.56 11.91 11.90
CA LYS A 607 33.50 10.46 11.69
C LYS A 607 32.39 9.85 12.53
N ALA A 608 31.53 9.10 11.93
CA ALA A 608 30.41 8.46 12.63
C ALA A 608 30.04 7.13 11.97
N THR A 609 29.52 6.21 12.77
CA THR A 609 28.82 5.06 12.23
C THR A 609 27.44 5.49 11.71
N LYS A 610 26.86 4.71 10.80
CA LYS A 610 25.48 4.91 10.34
C LYS A 610 24.50 4.95 11.51
N SER A 611 24.67 4.06 12.48
CA SER A 611 23.82 4.00 13.69
C SER A 611 23.91 5.27 14.54
N ALA A 612 25.08 5.92 14.65
CA ALA A 612 25.23 7.18 15.39
C ALA A 612 24.45 8.33 14.72
N ILE A 613 24.50 8.44 13.39
CA ILE A 613 23.70 9.46 12.66
C ILE A 613 22.20 9.16 12.78
N LEU A 614 21.80 7.89 12.69
CA LEU A 614 20.41 7.49 12.94
C LEU A 614 19.94 7.80 14.36
N GLY A 615 20.85 7.74 15.35
CA GLY A 615 20.57 8.17 16.72
C GLY A 615 20.29 9.68 16.81
N ILE A 616 21.01 10.53 16.08
CA ILE A 616 20.69 11.96 15.95
C ILE A 616 19.28 12.14 15.39
N ILE A 617 18.98 11.48 14.27
CA ILE A 617 17.67 11.49 13.60
C ILE A 617 16.54 11.06 14.56
N GLY A 618 16.82 10.10 15.45
CA GLY A 618 15.90 9.61 16.48
C GLY A 618 15.80 10.50 17.73
N GLY A 619 16.42 11.69 17.73
CA GLY A 619 16.42 12.60 18.90
C GLY A 619 17.28 12.12 20.08
N GLN A 620 18.23 11.22 19.84
CA GLN A 620 19.10 10.63 20.87
C GLN A 620 20.51 11.23 20.85
N LEU A 621 20.65 12.53 20.52
CA LEU A 621 21.94 13.18 20.33
C LEU A 621 22.90 12.93 21.51
N GLU A 622 22.50 13.19 22.74
CA GLU A 622 23.36 13.05 23.93
C GLU A 622 23.88 11.61 24.12
N GLN A 623 23.08 10.61 23.70
CA GLN A 623 23.46 9.19 23.82
C GLN A 623 24.47 8.78 22.73
N VAL A 624 24.37 9.37 21.53
CA VAL A 624 25.23 9.00 20.41
C VAL A 624 26.42 9.93 20.22
N LYS A 625 26.43 11.12 20.81
CA LYS A 625 27.52 12.09 20.75
C LYS A 625 28.89 11.49 21.11
N PRO A 626 29.03 10.65 22.15
CA PRO A 626 30.30 9.95 22.44
C PRO A 626 30.73 8.93 21.36
N LEU A 627 29.82 8.57 20.48
CA LEU A 627 30.06 7.67 19.33
C LEU A 627 30.40 8.41 18.03
N ILE A 628 30.64 9.72 18.11
CA ILE A 628 30.96 10.57 16.95
C ILE A 628 32.30 11.24 17.21
N GLU A 629 33.28 11.03 16.32
CA GLU A 629 34.59 11.65 16.41
C GLU A 629 34.60 12.95 15.62
N THR A 630 34.75 14.09 16.31
CA THR A 630 34.81 15.42 15.68
C THR A 630 35.49 16.43 16.62
N GLU A 631 36.12 17.43 16.04
CA GLU A 631 36.62 18.62 16.77
C GLU A 631 35.55 19.73 16.88
N ARG A 632 34.37 19.52 16.26
CA ARG A 632 33.29 20.48 16.14
C ARG A 632 31.97 19.93 16.70
N GLU A 633 31.94 19.67 18.01
CA GLU A 633 30.71 19.20 18.70
C GLU A 633 29.55 20.18 18.55
N ASP A 634 29.85 21.49 18.44
CA ASP A 634 28.86 22.54 18.24
C ASP A 634 28.02 22.36 16.94
N ILE A 635 28.58 21.70 15.92
CA ILE A 635 27.82 21.34 14.70
C ILE A 635 26.79 20.26 15.00
N LEU A 636 27.14 19.27 15.85
CA LEU A 636 26.22 18.21 16.23
C LEU A 636 25.06 18.76 17.05
N ASP A 637 25.36 19.68 17.99
CA ASP A 637 24.33 20.36 18.79
C ASP A 637 23.39 21.19 17.92
N TYR A 638 23.96 21.89 16.93
CA TYR A 638 23.20 22.69 15.98
C TYR A 638 22.25 21.84 15.13
N ILE A 639 22.71 20.72 14.59
CA ILE A 639 21.86 19.79 13.85
C ILE A 639 20.82 19.15 14.76
N GLY A 640 21.25 18.65 15.91
CA GLY A 640 20.36 17.92 16.84
C GLY A 640 19.20 18.76 17.39
N GLN A 641 19.43 20.08 17.60
CA GLN A 641 18.37 21.01 18.03
C GLN A 641 17.31 21.23 16.95
N ALA A 642 17.67 21.08 15.67
CA ALA A 642 16.74 21.27 14.55
C ALA A 642 15.99 19.99 14.14
N VAL A 643 16.39 18.82 14.66
CA VAL A 643 15.69 17.56 14.39
C VAL A 643 14.33 17.52 15.06
N VAL A 644 13.29 17.24 14.27
CA VAL A 644 11.90 17.10 14.70
C VAL A 644 11.56 15.63 14.93
N ASN A 645 11.07 15.31 16.13
CA ASN A 645 10.58 13.98 16.44
C ASN A 645 9.20 13.75 15.77
N LEU A 646 9.19 13.16 14.58
CA LEU A 646 7.94 12.90 13.85
C LEU A 646 6.95 12.00 14.58
N SER A 647 7.40 11.18 15.55
CA SER A 647 6.51 10.33 16.33
C SER A 647 5.54 11.14 17.21
N GLU A 648 5.95 12.33 17.64
CA GLU A 648 5.10 13.24 18.41
C GLU A 648 4.03 13.90 17.57
N HIS A 649 4.24 13.99 16.26
CA HIS A 649 3.33 14.59 15.26
C HIS A 649 2.55 13.55 14.45
N SER A 650 2.62 12.26 14.81
CA SER A 650 1.98 11.16 14.05
C SER A 650 0.46 11.07 14.24
N GLN A 651 -0.14 11.92 15.10
CA GLN A 651 -1.57 11.89 15.45
C GLN A 651 -2.31 13.08 14.86
N PHE A 652 -2.38 13.16 13.55
CA PHE A 652 -3.19 14.19 12.89
C PHE A 652 -4.53 13.63 12.43
N ALA A 653 -5.58 14.46 12.52
CA ALA A 653 -6.90 14.17 11.96
C ALA A 653 -6.92 14.44 10.45
N LEU A 654 -7.73 13.69 9.69
CA LEU A 654 -7.92 13.91 8.26
C LEU A 654 -9.28 14.59 7.93
N ILE A 655 -10.21 14.56 8.86
CA ILE A 655 -11.56 15.08 8.65
C ILE A 655 -11.94 16.25 9.55
N GLU A 656 -11.02 16.73 10.34
CA GLU A 656 -11.13 17.93 11.14
C GLU A 656 -9.81 18.70 11.12
N PRO A 657 -9.82 20.03 11.37
CA PRO A 657 -8.58 20.80 11.36
C PRO A 657 -7.63 20.33 12.46
N ASN A 658 -6.36 20.21 12.09
CA ASN A 658 -5.28 20.01 13.05
C ASN A 658 -4.96 21.37 13.65
N GLY A 659 -5.19 21.51 14.95
CA GLY A 659 -4.99 22.75 15.70
C GLY A 659 -3.55 23.19 15.83
#